data_911884420599e376bab2105e8fecf91c
#
_entry.id   911884420599e376bab2105e8fecf91c
#
_cell.length_a   1.000
_cell.length_b   1.000
_cell.length_c   1.000
_cell.angle_alpha   90.00
_cell.angle_beta   90.00
_cell.angle_gamma   90.00
#
_symmetry.space_group_name_H-M   'P 1'
#
loop_
_entity.id
_entity.type
_entity.pdbx_description
1 polymer ?
#
loop_
_entity_poly.entity_id
_entity_poly.type
_entity_poly.pdbx_seq_one_letter_code
_entity_poly.pdbx_strand_id
1 'polypeptide(L)'
;FLPGTQASTTEPVVAEMPAVPVRTLAAAANGIPGDVRCLPTYSVSADKAAQLGDKVVASMGSATLTNAALQIQYLNVISVYRSGGNSQQPDYTKPLDEQECPLESGLSWQHYFLRQAVANWQTQQLLLQGAQEPRPITEEAYKPNETDDLHGKYVAADLPVNNFLYQDQPCYRPNKMHRAYLDGLEETMGELAAQRGYESLEDYTQAAFGGSAEELVQAAYDYNFGYMYFTEESYDISVSDSEIASYVREHSSELPGGQTVDMRHVLLIPEGAKVSEDGTVTAADSQWDACKQKAEEMLRTWGYSYLTKNDSEASFARLANENSQDDGSRLNGGSYRNLEQGQLLSELDDWFFDPARKAGDTEIIRTKLGYHIVYFCAGHNRAEQEAQAALTGQKLLDMVQARREKQTLKVNYSLASLWADVSKADVTPADVLYADVAHERFPEAITYFQQDYMFSPYGGSYVGRGGCGITTMAMMATYMTDTVLTPDMLAARYPEYHDASGTRGELFRYTPAEMGFYLEKTSNSINEVIAALQNGQRVISLQHLGVFTSGGHYLLLQQYYEEDDTFQVRDSNIYNYARLPGHKIDKFTRSDILSGSATFYIMQKKITRIPACSRCGVECEEQAPQLLLTEDYICEKCTPALVRRSTFQTLMGA
;
A
#
# COMPACT_ATOMS: atom_id res chain seq x y z
N PHE A 1 25.93 1.60 -2.07
CA PHE A 1 26.26 2.06 -3.43
C PHE A 1 26.95 0.92 -4.16
N LEU A 2 26.27 0.31 -5.12
CA LEU A 2 26.91 -0.54 -6.11
C LEU A 2 27.62 0.37 -7.13
N PRO A 3 28.89 0.16 -7.48
CA PRO A 3 29.57 1.00 -8.47
C PRO A 3 28.92 0.79 -9.83
N GLY A 4 28.25 1.82 -10.34
CA GLY A 4 27.79 1.88 -11.73
C GLY A 4 26.29 1.92 -11.97
N THR A 5 25.45 1.94 -10.97
CA THR A 5 24.05 2.27 -11.18
C THR A 5 23.83 3.76 -10.97
N GLN A 6 23.77 4.53 -12.08
CA GLN A 6 22.92 5.73 -12.09
C GLN A 6 21.60 5.32 -11.50
N ALA A 7 20.96 6.21 -10.75
CA ALA A 7 19.56 6.06 -10.36
C ALA A 7 18.75 5.88 -11.66
N SER A 8 18.69 4.65 -12.10
CA SER A 8 17.77 4.19 -13.10
C SER A 8 16.50 3.92 -12.31
N THR A 9 15.45 4.60 -12.67
CA THR A 9 14.06 4.24 -12.37
C THR A 9 13.71 2.92 -13.07
N THR A 10 14.61 1.95 -13.04
CA THR A 10 14.33 0.59 -13.44
C THR A 10 13.94 -0.15 -12.17
N GLU A 11 12.73 -0.70 -12.18
CA GLU A 11 12.31 -1.78 -11.33
C GLU A 11 13.50 -2.70 -11.01
N PRO A 12 13.62 -3.24 -9.79
CA PRO A 12 14.62 -4.26 -9.53
C PRO A 12 14.49 -5.28 -10.66
N VAL A 13 15.59 -5.57 -11.34
CA VAL A 13 15.62 -6.62 -12.37
C VAL A 13 15.30 -7.92 -11.66
N VAL A 14 14.02 -8.19 -11.58
CA VAL A 14 13.52 -9.50 -11.19
C VAL A 14 13.90 -10.42 -12.35
N ALA A 15 14.76 -11.38 -12.11
CA ALA A 15 15.08 -12.40 -13.09
C ALA A 15 13.78 -12.86 -13.74
N GLU A 16 13.69 -12.80 -15.07
CA GLU A 16 12.52 -13.31 -15.78
C GLU A 16 12.28 -14.73 -15.35
N MET A 17 11.15 -14.95 -14.68
CA MET A 17 10.69 -16.31 -14.44
C MET A 17 10.49 -17.03 -15.77
N PRO A 18 10.72 -18.34 -15.84
CA PRO A 18 10.19 -19.12 -16.92
C PRO A 18 8.70 -18.82 -17.01
N ALA A 19 8.25 -18.34 -18.14
CA ALA A 19 6.87 -17.96 -18.36
C ALA A 19 5.97 -19.08 -17.87
N VAL A 20 5.07 -18.79 -16.94
CA VAL A 20 3.94 -19.68 -16.63
C VAL A 20 3.38 -20.10 -17.99
N PRO A 21 3.32 -21.39 -18.31
CA PRO A 21 3.10 -21.80 -19.70
C PRO A 21 1.85 -21.11 -20.23
N VAL A 22 1.98 -20.53 -21.43
CA VAL A 22 0.94 -19.81 -22.20
C VAL A 22 -0.42 -20.55 -22.27
N ARG A 23 -0.46 -21.81 -21.86
CA ARG A 23 -1.67 -22.65 -21.75
C ARG A 23 -2.78 -22.10 -20.85
N THR A 24 -2.46 -21.24 -19.87
CA THR A 24 -3.47 -20.66 -18.95
C THR A 24 -4.27 -19.55 -19.60
N LEU A 25 -3.68 -18.77 -20.50
CA LEU A 25 -4.35 -17.68 -21.22
C LEU A 25 -5.34 -18.18 -22.25
N ALA A 26 -4.93 -19.13 -23.08
CA ALA A 26 -5.83 -19.80 -24.04
C ALA A 26 -6.99 -20.49 -23.31
N ALA A 27 -6.78 -21.03 -22.10
CA ALA A 27 -7.83 -21.71 -21.34
C ALA A 27 -8.92 -20.74 -20.84
N ALA A 28 -8.57 -19.52 -20.40
CA ALA A 28 -9.55 -18.56 -19.94
C ALA A 28 -10.44 -18.06 -21.09
N ALA A 29 -9.86 -17.79 -22.27
CA ALA A 29 -10.59 -17.33 -23.44
C ALA A 29 -11.39 -18.46 -24.13
N ASN A 30 -10.92 -19.69 -24.06
CA ASN A 30 -11.63 -20.86 -24.60
C ASN A 30 -12.95 -21.17 -23.85
N GLY A 31 -13.11 -20.67 -22.61
CA GLY A 31 -14.35 -20.79 -21.85
C GLY A 31 -15.36 -19.67 -22.08
N ILE A 32 -15.02 -18.63 -22.85
CA ILE A 32 -15.94 -17.52 -23.13
C ILE A 32 -17.02 -17.96 -24.09
N PRO A 33 -18.32 -17.86 -23.73
CA PRO A 33 -19.42 -18.31 -24.57
C PRO A 33 -19.65 -17.35 -25.75
N GLY A 34 -20.29 -17.86 -26.79
CA GLY A 34 -20.66 -17.10 -27.99
C GLY A 34 -19.60 -17.19 -29.10
N ASP A 35 -20.05 -16.92 -30.32
CA ASP A 35 -19.16 -16.91 -31.49
C ASP A 35 -18.71 -15.48 -31.79
N VAL A 36 -17.45 -15.19 -31.54
CA VAL A 36 -16.85 -13.86 -31.74
C VAL A 36 -16.91 -13.41 -33.21
N ARG A 37 -17.03 -14.35 -34.16
CA ARG A 37 -17.18 -14.06 -35.59
C ARG A 37 -18.53 -13.41 -35.94
N CYS A 38 -19.46 -13.39 -34.98
CA CYS A 38 -20.74 -12.65 -35.15
C CYS A 38 -20.55 -11.13 -34.95
N LEU A 39 -19.36 -10.63 -34.66
CA LEU A 39 -19.07 -9.20 -34.62
C LEU A 39 -19.47 -8.54 -35.94
N PRO A 40 -20.31 -7.49 -35.94
CA PRO A 40 -20.67 -6.78 -37.16
C PRO A 40 -19.47 -6.07 -37.80
N THR A 41 -19.24 -6.30 -39.08
CA THR A 41 -18.19 -5.65 -39.86
C THR A 41 -18.67 -4.37 -40.47
N TYR A 42 -18.64 -3.26 -39.74
CA TYR A 42 -18.92 -1.93 -40.27
C TYR A 42 -18.16 -0.84 -39.51
N SER A 43 -17.78 0.21 -40.23
CA SER A 43 -17.23 1.41 -39.60
C SER A 43 -18.29 2.10 -38.76
N VAL A 44 -17.93 2.44 -37.53
CA VAL A 44 -18.82 3.19 -36.63
C VAL A 44 -18.39 4.65 -36.61
N SER A 45 -19.28 5.56 -37.06
CA SER A 45 -19.06 7.00 -36.90
C SER A 45 -19.25 7.43 -35.44
N ALA A 46 -18.68 8.58 -35.03
CA ALA A 46 -18.82 9.12 -33.69
C ALA A 46 -20.27 9.24 -33.22
N ASP A 47 -21.19 9.75 -34.11
CA ASP A 47 -22.60 9.86 -33.78
C ASP A 47 -23.29 8.49 -33.56
N LYS A 48 -22.82 7.46 -34.26
CA LYS A 48 -23.32 6.11 -34.09
C LYS A 48 -22.70 5.41 -32.88
N ALA A 49 -21.47 5.71 -32.55
CA ALA A 49 -20.81 5.24 -31.34
C ALA A 49 -21.61 5.68 -30.10
N ALA A 50 -22.00 6.95 -30.03
CA ALA A 50 -22.81 7.48 -28.93
C ALA A 50 -24.16 6.74 -28.78
N GLN A 51 -24.81 6.33 -29.91
CA GLN A 51 -26.05 5.57 -29.88
C GLN A 51 -25.88 4.09 -29.49
N LEU A 52 -24.67 3.53 -29.66
CA LEU A 52 -24.38 2.13 -29.39
C LEU A 52 -23.70 1.93 -28.03
N GLY A 53 -23.22 3.01 -27.40
CA GLY A 53 -22.41 2.98 -26.18
C GLY A 53 -23.04 2.15 -25.06
N ASP A 54 -24.29 2.36 -24.78
CA ASP A 54 -25.04 1.72 -23.68
C ASP A 54 -25.49 0.27 -23.97
N LYS A 55 -25.27 -0.23 -25.19
CA LYS A 55 -25.68 -1.61 -25.50
C LYS A 55 -24.81 -2.60 -24.77
N VAL A 56 -25.48 -3.51 -24.06
CA VAL A 56 -24.83 -4.56 -23.28
C VAL A 56 -24.40 -5.69 -24.20
N VAL A 57 -23.09 -5.93 -24.24
CA VAL A 57 -22.44 -7.01 -25.02
C VAL A 57 -22.28 -8.27 -24.18
N ALA A 58 -21.96 -8.11 -22.89
CA ALA A 58 -21.83 -9.25 -21.97
C ALA A 58 -22.46 -8.92 -20.61
N SER A 59 -22.85 -9.97 -19.89
CA SER A 59 -23.37 -9.85 -18.52
C SER A 59 -22.99 -11.04 -17.65
N MET A 60 -22.74 -10.81 -16.35
CA MET A 60 -22.46 -11.82 -15.36
C MET A 60 -23.03 -11.36 -14.02
N GLY A 61 -24.03 -12.07 -13.50
CA GLY A 61 -24.79 -11.60 -12.34
C GLY A 61 -25.45 -10.23 -12.62
N SER A 62 -25.14 -9.25 -11.77
CA SER A 62 -25.57 -7.84 -11.95
C SER A 62 -24.62 -7.01 -12.81
N ALA A 63 -23.41 -7.52 -13.07
CA ALA A 63 -22.40 -6.81 -13.86
C ALA A 63 -22.73 -6.87 -15.36
N THR A 64 -22.52 -5.75 -16.06
CA THR A 64 -22.74 -5.63 -17.50
C THR A 64 -21.55 -4.98 -18.18
N LEU A 65 -21.17 -5.50 -19.35
CA LEU A 65 -20.19 -4.92 -20.24
C LEU A 65 -20.92 -4.20 -21.37
N THR A 66 -20.91 -2.90 -21.35
CA THR A 66 -21.44 -2.05 -22.42
C THR A 66 -20.43 -1.90 -23.56
N ASN A 67 -20.86 -1.43 -24.73
CA ASN A 67 -19.94 -1.14 -25.82
C ASN A 67 -18.94 -0.02 -25.46
N ALA A 68 -19.33 0.96 -24.68
CA ALA A 68 -18.42 2.01 -24.21
C ALA A 68 -17.28 1.41 -23.35
N ALA A 69 -17.64 0.65 -22.33
CA ALA A 69 -16.65 -0.05 -21.50
C ALA A 69 -15.82 -1.07 -22.29
N LEU A 70 -16.40 -1.71 -23.31
CA LEU A 70 -15.69 -2.63 -24.17
C LEU A 70 -14.51 -2.00 -24.90
N GLN A 71 -14.63 -0.71 -25.33
CA GLN A 71 -13.51 -0.01 -25.98
C GLN A 71 -12.29 0.05 -25.07
N ILE A 72 -12.50 0.42 -23.80
CA ILE A 72 -11.43 0.50 -22.80
C ILE A 72 -10.80 -0.87 -22.58
N GLN A 73 -11.60 -1.92 -22.40
CA GLN A 73 -11.10 -3.29 -22.23
C GLN A 73 -10.34 -3.78 -23.46
N TYR A 74 -10.83 -3.47 -24.65
CA TYR A 74 -10.24 -3.87 -25.92
C TYR A 74 -8.84 -3.24 -26.12
N LEU A 75 -8.72 -1.93 -25.92
CA LEU A 75 -7.41 -1.25 -26.00
C LEU A 75 -6.47 -1.65 -24.88
N ASN A 76 -7.00 -1.87 -23.67
CA ASN A 76 -6.19 -2.36 -22.55
C ASN A 76 -5.53 -3.70 -22.85
N VAL A 77 -6.28 -4.66 -23.39
CA VAL A 77 -5.75 -5.97 -23.80
C VAL A 77 -4.69 -5.81 -24.90
N ILE A 78 -4.91 -4.95 -25.89
CA ILE A 78 -3.94 -4.71 -26.96
C ILE A 78 -2.65 -4.08 -26.38
N SER A 79 -2.77 -3.09 -25.51
CA SER A 79 -1.62 -2.45 -24.86
C SER A 79 -0.76 -3.46 -24.12
N VAL A 80 -1.41 -4.24 -23.25
CA VAL A 80 -0.71 -5.27 -22.44
C VAL A 80 -0.08 -6.35 -23.33
N TYR A 81 -0.79 -6.82 -24.36
CA TYR A 81 -0.26 -7.81 -25.29
C TYR A 81 0.94 -7.30 -26.08
N ARG A 82 0.89 -6.03 -26.51
CA ARG A 82 1.95 -5.35 -27.27
C ARG A 82 3.20 -5.13 -26.44
N SER A 83 3.05 -4.77 -25.16
CA SER A 83 4.18 -4.55 -24.23
C SER A 83 4.73 -5.83 -23.62
N GLY A 84 3.97 -6.93 -23.63
CA GLY A 84 4.30 -8.20 -22.98
C GLY A 84 5.38 -9.05 -23.65
N GLY A 85 6.07 -8.54 -24.70
CA GLY A 85 7.19 -9.25 -25.35
C GLY A 85 6.78 -10.51 -26.12
N ASN A 86 5.52 -10.67 -26.48
CA ASN A 86 5.00 -11.81 -27.23
C ASN A 86 5.71 -11.97 -28.57
N SER A 87 6.13 -13.19 -28.87
CA SER A 87 6.88 -13.49 -30.10
C SER A 87 6.05 -13.38 -31.39
N GLN A 88 4.71 -13.48 -31.25
CA GLN A 88 3.76 -13.37 -32.34
C GLN A 88 2.92 -12.11 -32.14
N GLN A 89 3.08 -11.14 -33.00
CA GLN A 89 2.39 -9.84 -32.94
C GLN A 89 1.70 -9.55 -34.27
N PRO A 90 0.53 -8.88 -34.28
CA PRO A 90 -0.01 -8.34 -35.53
C PRO A 90 0.81 -7.12 -36.00
N ASP A 91 0.59 -6.73 -37.23
CA ASP A 91 0.99 -5.44 -37.74
C ASP A 91 -0.04 -4.38 -37.31
N TYR A 92 0.23 -3.66 -36.23
CA TYR A 92 -0.66 -2.64 -35.68
C TYR A 92 -0.87 -1.41 -36.60
N THR A 93 -0.17 -1.33 -37.71
CA THR A 93 -0.37 -0.28 -38.73
C THR A 93 -1.45 -0.65 -39.76
N LYS A 94 -1.95 -1.89 -39.70
CA LYS A 94 -2.98 -2.44 -40.58
C LYS A 94 -4.22 -2.84 -39.81
N PRO A 95 -5.40 -2.91 -40.48
CA PRO A 95 -6.62 -3.41 -39.86
C PRO A 95 -6.43 -4.79 -39.24
N LEU A 96 -6.84 -4.95 -37.96
CA LEU A 96 -6.65 -6.21 -37.23
C LEU A 96 -7.67 -7.30 -37.66
N ASP A 97 -8.79 -6.92 -38.26
CA ASP A 97 -9.79 -7.84 -38.84
C ASP A 97 -9.33 -8.51 -40.13
N GLU A 98 -8.38 -7.91 -40.83
CA GLU A 98 -7.82 -8.42 -42.09
C GLU A 98 -6.61 -9.35 -41.86
N GLN A 99 -6.15 -9.49 -40.62
CA GLN A 99 -4.97 -10.29 -40.26
C GLN A 99 -5.36 -11.56 -39.50
N GLU A 100 -5.02 -12.72 -40.03
CA GLU A 100 -5.24 -13.99 -39.35
C GLU A 100 -4.43 -14.08 -38.08
N CYS A 101 -5.06 -14.55 -36.98
CA CYS A 101 -4.37 -14.77 -35.71
C CYS A 101 -3.72 -16.16 -35.69
N PRO A 102 -2.38 -16.27 -35.64
CA PRO A 102 -1.70 -17.57 -35.63
C PRO A 102 -1.89 -18.36 -34.34
N LEU A 103 -2.35 -17.68 -33.28
CA LEU A 103 -2.61 -18.32 -31.98
C LEU A 103 -3.91 -19.12 -31.99
N GLU A 104 -4.83 -18.79 -32.91
CA GLU A 104 -6.13 -19.45 -33.00
C GLU A 104 -6.67 -19.47 -34.44
N SER A 105 -6.68 -20.64 -35.03
CA SER A 105 -7.09 -20.85 -36.42
C SER A 105 -8.51 -20.39 -36.69
N GLY A 106 -8.69 -19.64 -37.76
CA GLY A 106 -9.99 -19.14 -38.22
C GLY A 106 -10.48 -17.88 -37.50
N LEU A 107 -9.66 -17.25 -36.68
CA LEU A 107 -9.90 -15.93 -36.12
C LEU A 107 -8.92 -14.89 -36.69
N SER A 108 -9.39 -13.64 -36.84
CA SER A 108 -8.50 -12.51 -36.99
C SER A 108 -7.97 -12.03 -35.65
N TRP A 109 -6.91 -11.22 -35.65
CA TRP A 109 -6.41 -10.58 -34.44
C TRP A 109 -7.47 -9.73 -33.75
N GLN A 110 -8.37 -9.08 -34.49
CA GLN A 110 -9.49 -8.33 -33.90
C GLN A 110 -10.41 -9.26 -33.10
N HIS A 111 -10.78 -10.41 -33.64
CA HIS A 111 -11.61 -11.40 -32.95
C HIS A 111 -10.90 -11.97 -31.71
N TYR A 112 -9.62 -12.24 -31.82
CA TYR A 112 -8.81 -12.71 -30.70
C TYR A 112 -8.81 -11.70 -29.55
N PHE A 113 -8.45 -10.44 -29.82
CA PHE A 113 -8.40 -9.40 -28.78
C PHE A 113 -9.79 -9.07 -28.23
N LEU A 114 -10.83 -9.10 -29.03
CA LEU A 114 -12.21 -8.90 -28.56
C LEU A 114 -12.61 -9.96 -27.54
N ARG A 115 -12.29 -11.23 -27.82
CA ARG A 115 -12.58 -12.32 -26.90
C ARG A 115 -11.74 -12.20 -25.62
N GLN A 116 -10.48 -11.82 -25.73
CA GLN A 116 -9.64 -11.54 -24.58
C GLN A 116 -10.19 -10.37 -23.75
N ALA A 117 -10.70 -9.30 -24.39
CA ALA A 117 -11.30 -8.18 -23.68
C ALA A 117 -12.53 -8.59 -22.84
N VAL A 118 -13.36 -9.48 -23.37
CA VAL A 118 -14.50 -10.03 -22.61
C VAL A 118 -14.01 -10.92 -21.45
N ALA A 119 -12.96 -11.75 -21.67
CA ALA A 119 -12.37 -12.58 -20.64
C ALA A 119 -11.72 -11.75 -19.53
N ASN A 120 -11.04 -10.68 -19.91
CA ASN A 120 -10.43 -9.71 -19.01
C ASN A 120 -11.49 -9.02 -18.14
N TRP A 121 -12.54 -8.48 -18.77
CA TRP A 121 -13.67 -7.91 -18.05
C TRP A 121 -14.31 -8.92 -17.08
N GLN A 122 -14.53 -10.16 -17.49
CA GLN A 122 -15.06 -11.21 -16.60
C GLN A 122 -14.18 -11.38 -15.37
N THR A 123 -12.88 -11.52 -15.57
CA THR A 123 -11.90 -11.69 -14.47
C THR A 123 -11.91 -10.49 -13.55
N GLN A 124 -11.87 -9.28 -14.09
CA GLN A 124 -11.96 -8.03 -13.33
C GLN A 124 -13.21 -8.01 -12.45
N GLN A 125 -14.38 -8.35 -13.02
CA GLN A 125 -15.63 -8.37 -12.25
C GLN A 125 -15.62 -9.43 -11.13
N LEU A 126 -14.98 -10.58 -11.34
CA LEU A 126 -14.83 -11.59 -10.29
C LEU A 126 -13.95 -11.11 -9.14
N LEU A 127 -12.88 -10.37 -9.45
CA LEU A 127 -11.99 -9.76 -8.45
C LEU A 127 -12.69 -8.62 -7.70
N LEU A 128 -13.39 -7.74 -8.41
CA LEU A 128 -14.15 -6.65 -7.81
C LEU A 128 -15.23 -7.16 -6.85
N GLN A 129 -15.95 -8.20 -7.22
CA GLN A 129 -16.94 -8.85 -6.35
C GLN A 129 -16.25 -9.42 -5.10
N GLY A 130 -15.10 -10.05 -5.25
CA GLY A 130 -14.32 -10.54 -4.12
C GLY A 130 -13.85 -9.43 -3.19
N ALA A 131 -13.37 -8.33 -3.76
CA ALA A 131 -12.94 -7.16 -3.01
C ALA A 131 -14.07 -6.46 -2.24
N GLN A 132 -15.30 -6.56 -2.74
CA GLN A 132 -16.51 -5.99 -2.15
C GLN A 132 -17.20 -6.94 -1.15
N GLU A 133 -16.78 -8.20 -1.07
CA GLU A 133 -17.31 -9.13 -0.06
C GLU A 133 -17.03 -8.59 1.34
N PRO A 134 -18.02 -8.60 2.25
CA PRO A 134 -17.80 -8.18 3.63
C PRO A 134 -16.70 -9.03 4.27
N ARG A 135 -15.65 -8.39 4.75
CA ARG A 135 -14.63 -9.06 5.55
C ARG A 135 -15.04 -8.96 7.01
N PRO A 136 -15.13 -10.08 7.74
CA PRO A 136 -15.44 -10.01 9.16
C PRO A 136 -14.33 -9.21 9.86
N ILE A 137 -14.74 -8.21 10.63
CA ILE A 137 -13.87 -7.59 11.63
C ILE A 137 -13.55 -8.73 12.60
N THR A 138 -12.27 -9.06 12.78
CA THR A 138 -11.89 -10.14 13.69
C THR A 138 -12.44 -9.83 15.08
N GLU A 139 -13.10 -10.80 15.72
CA GLU A 139 -13.72 -10.63 17.04
C GLU A 139 -12.77 -10.09 18.13
N GLU A 140 -11.45 -10.21 17.92
CA GLU A 140 -10.43 -9.68 18.82
C GLU A 140 -10.28 -8.16 18.75
N ALA A 141 -10.60 -7.53 17.61
CA ALA A 141 -10.47 -6.10 17.43
C ALA A 141 -11.73 -5.32 17.88
N TYR A 142 -12.85 -6.00 18.04
CA TYR A 142 -14.11 -5.31 18.29
C TYR A 142 -15.16 -6.18 19.01
N LYS A 143 -15.49 -5.83 20.24
CA LYS A 143 -16.66 -6.35 20.95
C LYS A 143 -17.66 -5.23 21.16
N PRO A 144 -18.77 -5.19 20.41
CA PRO A 144 -19.81 -4.20 20.64
C PRO A 144 -20.35 -4.31 22.05
N ASN A 145 -20.61 -3.18 22.69
CA ASN A 145 -21.30 -3.14 23.95
C ASN A 145 -22.82 -3.31 23.72
N GLU A 146 -23.38 -4.41 24.13
CA GLU A 146 -24.81 -4.73 23.97
C GLU A 146 -25.76 -3.73 24.67
N THR A 147 -25.25 -2.85 25.52
CA THR A 147 -26.04 -1.91 26.32
C THR A 147 -26.01 -0.46 25.83
N ASP A 148 -25.26 -0.15 24.76
CA ASP A 148 -25.14 1.22 24.24
C ASP A 148 -25.91 1.36 22.92
N ASP A 149 -27.09 1.99 22.96
CA ASP A 149 -27.93 2.22 21.78
C ASP A 149 -27.26 3.04 20.67
N LEU A 150 -26.27 3.89 21.00
CA LEU A 150 -25.49 4.65 20.00
C LEU A 150 -24.48 3.72 19.32
N HIS A 151 -23.89 2.83 20.06
CA HIS A 151 -22.95 1.84 19.59
C HIS A 151 -23.58 0.92 18.54
N GLY A 152 -24.75 0.36 18.83
CA GLY A 152 -25.48 -0.53 17.91
C GLY A 152 -25.88 0.12 16.59
N LYS A 153 -25.92 1.46 16.51
CA LYS A 153 -26.21 2.18 15.25
C LYS A 153 -25.03 2.32 14.32
N TYR A 154 -23.81 2.25 14.87
CA TYR A 154 -22.58 2.53 14.11
C TYR A 154 -21.73 1.31 13.87
N VAL A 155 -22.06 0.21 14.51
CA VAL A 155 -21.36 -1.06 14.39
C VAL A 155 -22.37 -2.17 14.13
N ALA A 156 -22.98 -2.13 12.99
CA ALA A 156 -23.59 -3.32 12.47
C ALA A 156 -22.47 -4.29 12.08
N ALA A 157 -22.52 -5.49 12.65
CA ALA A 157 -21.55 -6.56 12.37
C ALA A 157 -21.42 -6.91 10.87
N ASP A 158 -22.37 -6.44 10.07
CA ASP A 158 -22.49 -6.70 8.63
C ASP A 158 -22.03 -5.53 7.73
N LEU A 159 -21.49 -4.44 8.31
CA LEU A 159 -20.93 -3.39 7.45
C LEU A 159 -19.63 -3.87 6.82
N PRO A 160 -19.48 -3.72 5.51
CA PRO A 160 -18.20 -3.92 4.85
C PRO A 160 -17.15 -3.09 5.60
N VAL A 161 -15.94 -3.64 5.70
CA VAL A 161 -14.82 -2.98 6.39
C VAL A 161 -14.40 -1.76 5.56
N ASN A 162 -15.22 -0.73 5.56
CA ASN A 162 -15.02 0.51 4.85
C ASN A 162 -14.97 1.67 5.84
N ASN A 163 -14.34 2.75 5.50
CA ASN A 163 -14.55 3.99 6.23
C ASN A 163 -16.03 4.32 6.20
N PHE A 164 -16.57 4.70 7.34
CA PHE A 164 -17.91 5.19 7.39
C PHE A 164 -17.93 6.59 8.03
N LEU A 165 -18.99 7.31 7.80
CA LEU A 165 -19.18 8.63 8.35
C LEU A 165 -20.11 8.56 9.54
N TYR A 166 -19.67 9.12 10.66
CA TYR A 166 -20.57 9.46 11.76
C TYR A 166 -21.02 10.90 11.59
N GLN A 167 -22.28 11.12 11.25
CA GLN A 167 -22.82 12.45 10.96
C GLN A 167 -21.90 13.25 10.01
N ASP A 168 -21.49 12.61 8.91
CA ASP A 168 -20.59 13.17 7.88
C ASP A 168 -19.13 13.39 8.30
N GLN A 169 -18.72 12.89 9.48
CA GLN A 169 -17.33 12.91 9.89
C GLN A 169 -16.63 11.58 9.59
N PRO A 170 -15.40 11.60 9.06
CA PRO A 170 -14.67 10.39 8.77
C PRO A 170 -14.30 9.66 10.08
N CYS A 171 -14.79 8.42 10.21
CA CYS A 171 -14.43 7.50 11.28
C CYS A 171 -13.64 6.36 10.69
N TYR A 172 -12.64 5.88 11.42
CA TYR A 172 -11.83 4.77 10.94
C TYR A 172 -12.67 3.49 10.82
N ARG A 173 -12.57 2.90 9.65
CA ARG A 173 -12.91 1.51 9.35
C ARG A 173 -11.86 1.02 8.34
N PRO A 174 -11.26 -0.17 8.51
CA PRO A 174 -10.32 -0.70 7.52
C PRO A 174 -10.97 -0.84 6.13
N ASN A 175 -10.17 -0.97 5.10
CA ASN A 175 -10.56 -1.17 3.69
C ASN A 175 -11.20 0.03 3.00
N LYS A 176 -10.51 1.15 3.00
CA LYS A 176 -10.94 2.31 2.21
C LYS A 176 -9.91 2.68 1.16
N MET A 177 -10.41 2.83 -0.06
CA MET A 177 -9.68 3.62 -1.04
C MET A 177 -10.07 5.09 -0.88
N HIS A 178 -9.08 5.93 -0.64
CA HIS A 178 -9.27 7.35 -0.44
C HIS A 178 -9.57 8.09 -1.75
N ARG A 179 -10.26 9.21 -1.67
CA ARG A 179 -10.43 10.13 -2.80
C ARG A 179 -9.08 10.50 -3.41
N ALA A 180 -8.08 10.74 -2.57
CA ALA A 180 -6.71 11.02 -2.99
C ALA A 180 -6.11 9.95 -3.92
N TYR A 181 -6.53 8.69 -3.77
CA TYR A 181 -6.10 7.63 -4.69
C TYR A 181 -6.68 7.81 -6.10
N LEU A 182 -7.96 8.15 -6.21
CA LEU A 182 -8.58 8.46 -7.50
C LEU A 182 -7.96 9.71 -8.15
N ASP A 183 -7.73 10.73 -7.35
CA ASP A 183 -7.09 11.97 -7.81
C ASP A 183 -5.64 11.67 -8.28
N GLY A 184 -4.91 10.80 -7.60
CA GLY A 184 -3.59 10.32 -8.00
C GLY A 184 -3.60 9.49 -9.29
N LEU A 185 -4.63 8.66 -9.51
CA LEU A 185 -4.83 7.94 -10.78
C LEU A 185 -5.07 8.93 -11.94
N GLU A 186 -5.94 9.91 -11.73
CA GLU A 186 -6.25 10.92 -12.73
C GLU A 186 -5.00 11.73 -13.12
N GLU A 187 -4.21 12.16 -12.13
CA GLU A 187 -2.95 12.87 -12.34
C GLU A 187 -1.95 12.01 -13.13
N THR A 188 -1.72 10.77 -12.69
CA THR A 188 -0.79 9.84 -13.36
C THR A 188 -1.19 9.56 -14.80
N MET A 189 -2.47 9.31 -15.04
CA MET A 189 -2.99 9.09 -16.41
C MET A 189 -2.91 10.36 -17.25
N GLY A 190 -3.12 11.53 -16.64
CA GLY A 190 -2.93 12.84 -17.28
C GLY A 190 -1.49 13.07 -17.73
N GLU A 191 -0.52 12.72 -16.89
CA GLU A 191 0.90 12.78 -17.23
C GLU A 191 1.26 11.84 -18.38
N LEU A 192 0.74 10.61 -18.37
CA LEU A 192 0.94 9.66 -19.47
C LEU A 192 0.34 10.19 -20.78
N ALA A 193 -0.85 10.75 -20.74
CA ALA A 193 -1.48 11.39 -21.91
C ALA A 193 -0.65 12.57 -22.44
N ALA A 194 -0.12 13.42 -21.54
CA ALA A 194 0.75 14.54 -21.90
C ALA A 194 2.06 14.08 -22.55
N GLN A 195 2.66 13.00 -22.06
CA GLN A 195 3.86 12.39 -22.69
C GLN A 195 3.58 11.89 -24.11
N ARG A 196 2.32 11.62 -24.45
CA ARG A 196 1.86 11.22 -25.79
C ARG A 196 1.40 12.40 -26.64
N GLY A 197 1.51 13.64 -26.14
CA GLY A 197 1.25 14.87 -26.86
C GLY A 197 -0.20 15.35 -26.83
N TYR A 198 -1.01 14.88 -25.88
CA TYR A 198 -2.35 15.38 -25.65
C TYR A 198 -2.34 16.54 -24.67
N GLU A 199 -3.28 17.48 -24.80
CA GLU A 199 -3.39 18.64 -23.90
C GLU A 199 -3.99 18.26 -22.55
N SER A 200 -4.84 17.21 -22.54
CA SER A 200 -5.51 16.71 -21.33
C SER A 200 -5.82 15.21 -21.44
N LEU A 201 -6.16 14.60 -20.31
CA LEU A 201 -6.67 13.23 -20.26
C LEU A 201 -7.99 13.11 -21.03
N GLU A 202 -8.84 14.12 -20.96
CA GLU A 202 -10.12 14.16 -21.70
C GLU A 202 -9.89 14.12 -23.21
N ASP A 203 -8.93 14.92 -23.74
CA ASP A 203 -8.60 14.91 -25.18
C ASP A 203 -8.09 13.55 -25.63
N TYR A 204 -7.25 12.91 -24.80
CA TYR A 204 -6.79 11.56 -25.07
C TYR A 204 -7.97 10.57 -25.11
N THR A 205 -8.82 10.59 -24.08
CA THR A 205 -9.92 9.64 -23.93
C THR A 205 -10.93 9.78 -25.07
N GLN A 206 -11.25 11.00 -25.46
CA GLN A 206 -12.12 11.26 -26.63
C GLN A 206 -11.49 10.72 -27.92
N ALA A 207 -10.19 10.93 -28.13
CA ALA A 207 -9.49 10.48 -29.32
C ALA A 207 -9.33 8.95 -29.41
N ALA A 208 -9.12 8.29 -28.27
CA ALA A 208 -8.82 6.85 -28.23
C ALA A 208 -10.08 5.98 -28.06
N PHE A 209 -10.99 6.37 -27.19
CA PHE A 209 -12.14 5.56 -26.76
C PHE A 209 -13.48 6.17 -27.17
N GLY A 210 -13.55 7.46 -27.43
CA GLY A 210 -14.80 8.19 -27.63
C GLY A 210 -15.65 8.31 -26.36
N GLY A 211 -14.99 8.25 -25.18
CA GLY A 211 -15.59 8.36 -23.85
C GLY A 211 -15.02 9.53 -23.04
N SER A 212 -15.28 9.59 -21.75
CA SER A 212 -14.81 10.63 -20.85
C SER A 212 -13.58 10.18 -20.05
N ALA A 213 -12.81 11.16 -19.55
CA ALA A 213 -11.70 10.90 -18.63
C ALA A 213 -12.17 10.21 -17.35
N GLU A 214 -13.37 10.57 -16.83
CA GLU A 214 -13.96 9.95 -15.65
C GLU A 214 -14.18 8.44 -15.84
N GLU A 215 -14.68 8.02 -17.01
CA GLU A 215 -14.87 6.59 -17.34
C GLU A 215 -13.53 5.84 -17.37
N LEU A 216 -12.49 6.46 -17.90
CA LEU A 216 -11.16 5.84 -17.96
C LEU A 216 -10.51 5.74 -16.57
N VAL A 217 -10.60 6.80 -15.76
CA VAL A 217 -10.12 6.81 -14.36
C VAL A 217 -10.86 5.78 -13.51
N GLN A 218 -12.19 5.66 -13.69
CA GLN A 218 -12.98 4.63 -13.00
C GLN A 218 -12.54 3.21 -13.43
N ALA A 219 -12.28 2.99 -14.72
CA ALA A 219 -11.78 1.70 -15.19
C ALA A 219 -10.37 1.38 -14.61
N ALA A 220 -9.50 2.37 -14.47
CA ALA A 220 -8.21 2.21 -13.83
C ALA A 220 -8.34 1.94 -12.32
N TYR A 221 -9.27 2.62 -11.64
CA TYR A 221 -9.61 2.34 -10.25
C TYR A 221 -10.08 0.89 -10.07
N ASP A 222 -11.02 0.45 -10.87
CA ASP A 222 -11.56 -0.91 -10.81
C ASP A 222 -10.48 -1.97 -11.07
N TYR A 223 -9.60 -1.71 -12.03
CA TYR A 223 -8.47 -2.57 -12.36
C TYR A 223 -7.49 -2.70 -11.18
N ASN A 224 -7.11 -1.56 -10.60
CA ASN A 224 -6.19 -1.52 -9.45
C ASN A 224 -6.83 -2.10 -8.18
N PHE A 225 -8.12 -1.87 -7.95
CA PHE A 225 -8.85 -2.44 -6.83
C PHE A 225 -8.91 -3.97 -6.91
N GLY A 226 -9.16 -4.51 -8.11
CA GLY A 226 -9.06 -5.94 -8.37
C GLY A 226 -7.64 -6.49 -8.16
N TYR A 227 -6.62 -5.75 -8.59
CA TYR A 227 -5.21 -6.11 -8.36
C TYR A 227 -4.86 -6.13 -6.87
N MET A 228 -5.27 -5.12 -6.10
CA MET A 228 -5.07 -5.09 -4.66
C MET A 228 -5.71 -6.27 -3.96
N TYR A 229 -6.98 -6.58 -4.30
CA TYR A 229 -7.67 -7.75 -3.75
C TYR A 229 -6.89 -9.04 -4.07
N PHE A 230 -6.48 -9.24 -5.32
CA PHE A 230 -5.68 -10.39 -5.73
C PHE A 230 -4.37 -10.50 -4.97
N THR A 231 -3.70 -9.36 -4.76
CA THR A 231 -2.47 -9.28 -3.98
C THR A 231 -2.70 -9.62 -2.51
N GLU A 232 -3.74 -9.07 -1.90
CA GLU A 232 -4.05 -9.33 -0.49
C GLU A 232 -4.45 -10.77 -0.22
N GLU A 233 -5.21 -11.39 -1.11
CA GLU A 233 -5.57 -12.81 -1.00
C GLU A 233 -4.32 -13.72 -0.99
N SER A 234 -3.22 -13.29 -1.65
CA SER A 234 -1.96 -14.04 -1.65
C SER A 234 -1.37 -14.21 -0.25
N TYR A 235 -1.62 -13.28 0.65
CA TYR A 235 -1.12 -13.34 2.04
C TYR A 235 -1.82 -14.40 2.89
N ASP A 236 -3.03 -14.79 2.50
CA ASP A 236 -3.79 -15.83 3.18
C ASP A 236 -3.56 -17.22 2.59
N ILE A 237 -2.84 -17.29 1.46
CA ILE A 237 -2.47 -18.56 0.85
C ILE A 237 -1.29 -19.18 1.59
N SER A 238 -1.51 -20.34 2.17
CA SER A 238 -0.45 -21.15 2.75
C SER A 238 0.09 -22.16 1.72
N VAL A 239 1.41 -22.23 1.63
CA VAL A 239 2.13 -23.24 0.88
C VAL A 239 3.00 -24.00 1.87
N SER A 240 2.84 -25.30 1.97
CA SER A 240 3.59 -26.12 2.92
C SER A 240 5.01 -26.45 2.41
N ASP A 241 5.94 -26.68 3.34
CA ASP A 241 7.32 -27.09 3.02
C ASP A 241 7.34 -28.36 2.14
N SER A 242 6.37 -29.26 2.32
CA SER A 242 6.25 -30.48 1.50
C SER A 242 5.83 -30.19 0.06
N GLU A 243 4.97 -29.21 -0.17
CA GLU A 243 4.60 -28.75 -1.52
C GLU A 243 5.81 -28.10 -2.19
N ILE A 244 6.52 -27.22 -1.47
CA ILE A 244 7.74 -26.57 -1.96
C ILE A 244 8.77 -27.62 -2.35
N ALA A 245 9.10 -28.55 -1.46
CA ALA A 245 10.08 -29.60 -1.72
C ALA A 245 9.69 -30.50 -2.88
N SER A 246 8.39 -30.76 -3.08
CA SER A 246 7.90 -31.55 -4.23
C SER A 246 8.10 -30.77 -5.54
N TYR A 247 7.69 -29.51 -5.55
CA TYR A 247 7.82 -28.64 -6.71
C TYR A 247 9.28 -28.47 -7.12
N VAL A 248 10.19 -28.19 -6.16
CA VAL A 248 11.63 -28.06 -6.41
C VAL A 248 12.19 -29.33 -7.03
N ARG A 249 11.79 -30.49 -6.53
CA ARG A 249 12.25 -31.80 -7.08
C ARG A 249 11.76 -32.00 -8.51
N GLU A 250 10.51 -31.67 -8.79
CA GLU A 250 9.87 -31.87 -10.09
C GLU A 250 10.39 -30.92 -11.16
N HIS A 251 10.75 -29.68 -10.74
CA HIS A 251 11.20 -28.59 -11.62
C HIS A 251 12.69 -28.26 -11.45
N SER A 252 13.49 -29.16 -10.91
CA SER A 252 14.89 -28.89 -10.53
C SER A 252 15.80 -28.41 -11.67
N SER A 253 15.45 -28.71 -12.92
CA SER A 253 16.18 -28.23 -14.11
C SER A 253 15.79 -26.83 -14.58
N GLU A 254 14.68 -26.30 -14.09
CA GLU A 254 14.08 -25.02 -14.50
C GLU A 254 14.28 -23.93 -13.44
N LEU A 255 14.45 -24.34 -12.19
CA LEU A 255 14.59 -23.43 -11.06
C LEU A 255 16.02 -22.92 -10.90
N PRO A 256 16.20 -21.66 -10.48
CA PRO A 256 17.51 -21.10 -10.24
C PRO A 256 18.20 -21.79 -9.06
N GLY A 257 19.49 -22.08 -9.20
CA GLY A 257 20.32 -22.50 -8.07
C GLY A 257 20.85 -21.31 -7.27
N GLY A 258 21.46 -21.60 -6.13
CA GLY A 258 22.12 -20.61 -5.29
C GLY A 258 21.30 -20.15 -4.08
N GLN A 259 21.84 -19.16 -3.40
CA GLN A 259 21.25 -18.55 -2.21
C GLN A 259 21.13 -17.04 -2.38
N THR A 260 20.15 -16.45 -1.72
CA THR A 260 20.09 -15.02 -1.49
C THR A 260 20.19 -14.74 0.00
N VAL A 261 20.58 -13.51 0.35
CA VAL A 261 20.65 -13.06 1.74
C VAL A 261 19.88 -11.77 1.95
N ASP A 262 19.31 -11.66 3.12
CA ASP A 262 18.70 -10.44 3.63
C ASP A 262 19.60 -9.84 4.69
N MET A 263 19.84 -8.54 4.58
CA MET A 263 20.70 -7.83 5.50
C MET A 263 20.16 -6.45 5.90
N ARG A 264 20.71 -5.95 7.01
CA ARG A 264 20.65 -4.52 7.32
C ARG A 264 22.06 -4.01 7.58
N HIS A 265 22.28 -2.72 7.34
CA HIS A 265 23.53 -2.09 7.73
C HIS A 265 23.40 -0.64 8.15
N VAL A 266 24.39 -0.16 8.87
CA VAL A 266 24.67 1.25 9.16
C VAL A 266 25.98 1.59 8.50
N LEU A 267 25.99 2.53 7.56
CA LEU A 267 27.21 3.07 6.98
C LEU A 267 27.67 4.28 7.80
N LEU A 268 28.92 4.29 8.20
CA LEU A 268 29.60 5.42 8.85
C LEU A 268 30.80 5.86 8.01
N ILE A 269 30.79 7.11 7.58
CA ILE A 269 31.90 7.73 6.86
C ILE A 269 32.74 8.53 7.85
N PRO A 270 34.09 8.41 7.82
CA PRO A 270 34.95 9.20 8.70
C PRO A 270 34.69 10.70 8.55
N GLU A 271 34.55 11.41 9.66
CA GLU A 271 34.25 12.84 9.66
C GLU A 271 35.37 13.64 8.99
N GLY A 272 35.00 14.55 8.07
CA GLY A 272 35.94 15.36 7.31
C GLY A 272 36.69 14.59 6.22
N ALA A 273 36.30 13.36 5.91
CA ALA A 273 36.85 12.61 4.80
C ALA A 273 36.49 13.23 3.44
N LYS A 274 37.30 12.94 2.43
CA LYS A 274 36.96 13.23 1.03
C LYS A 274 36.28 12.01 0.42
N VAL A 275 35.14 12.22 -0.21
CA VAL A 275 34.40 11.18 -0.91
C VAL A 275 34.45 11.48 -2.40
N SER A 276 34.94 10.54 -3.20
CA SER A 276 35.00 10.63 -4.65
C SER A 276 33.64 10.31 -5.29
N GLU A 277 33.48 10.57 -6.59
CA GLU A 277 32.22 10.31 -7.32
C GLU A 277 31.79 8.84 -7.28
N ASP A 278 32.73 7.90 -7.17
CA ASP A 278 32.46 6.46 -7.02
C ASP A 278 32.22 6.04 -5.55
N GLY A 279 32.07 7.01 -4.65
CA GLY A 279 31.83 6.79 -3.21
C GLY A 279 33.10 6.42 -2.42
N THR A 280 34.28 6.29 -3.03
CA THR A 280 35.51 5.90 -2.30
C THR A 280 35.94 6.99 -1.33
N VAL A 281 36.11 6.58 -0.08
CA VAL A 281 36.47 7.45 1.05
C VAL A 281 37.98 7.54 1.22
N THR A 282 38.49 8.76 1.24
CA THR A 282 39.88 9.06 1.56
C THR A 282 39.96 9.88 2.84
N ALA A 283 40.59 9.34 3.86
CA ALA A 283 40.71 9.98 5.20
C ALA A 283 42.06 9.64 5.82
N ALA A 284 42.50 10.43 6.79
CA ALA A 284 43.68 10.14 7.59
C ALA A 284 43.43 8.94 8.56
N ASP A 285 44.48 8.23 8.97
CA ASP A 285 44.35 7.09 9.85
C ASP A 285 43.60 7.45 11.15
N SER A 286 43.86 8.62 11.72
CA SER A 286 43.15 9.09 12.90
C SER A 286 41.65 9.30 12.72
N GLN A 287 41.22 9.66 11.50
CA GLN A 287 39.81 9.81 11.19
C GLN A 287 39.15 8.43 11.04
N TRP A 288 39.85 7.47 10.39
CA TRP A 288 39.44 6.07 10.36
C TRP A 288 39.31 5.44 11.74
N ASP A 289 40.31 5.67 12.62
CA ASP A 289 40.29 5.16 14.00
C ASP A 289 39.12 5.74 14.79
N ALA A 290 38.85 7.04 14.68
CA ALA A 290 37.71 7.68 15.32
C ALA A 290 36.35 7.13 14.78
N CYS A 291 36.24 6.91 13.47
CA CYS A 291 35.06 6.32 12.87
C CYS A 291 34.83 4.87 13.36
N LYS A 292 35.91 4.08 13.45
CA LYS A 292 35.83 2.73 14.00
C LYS A 292 35.36 2.73 15.48
N GLN A 293 35.92 3.60 16.29
CA GLN A 293 35.50 3.72 17.70
C GLN A 293 34.04 4.09 17.82
N LYS A 294 33.54 4.99 16.94
CA LYS A 294 32.12 5.35 16.88
C LYS A 294 31.25 4.14 16.50
N ALA A 295 31.68 3.33 15.52
CA ALA A 295 30.96 2.12 15.12
C ALA A 295 30.94 1.08 16.29
N GLU A 296 32.06 0.87 16.94
CA GLU A 296 32.19 -0.06 18.10
C GLU A 296 31.29 0.39 19.26
N GLU A 297 31.30 1.66 19.60
CA GLU A 297 30.45 2.23 20.65
C GLU A 297 28.97 2.12 20.30
N MET A 298 28.60 2.39 19.06
CA MET A 298 27.22 2.29 18.55
C MET A 298 26.73 0.85 18.64
N LEU A 299 27.47 -0.12 18.12
CA LEU A 299 27.14 -1.54 18.20
C LEU A 299 27.05 -2.03 19.65
N ARG A 300 27.95 -1.61 20.49
CA ARG A 300 27.96 -1.94 21.93
C ARG A 300 26.72 -1.40 22.64
N THR A 301 26.36 -0.13 22.37
CA THR A 301 25.21 0.52 23.01
C THR A 301 23.90 -0.12 22.54
N TRP A 302 23.79 -0.41 21.24
CA TRP A 302 22.66 -1.15 20.69
C TRP A 302 22.54 -2.54 21.32
N GLY A 303 23.62 -3.28 21.43
CA GLY A 303 23.65 -4.62 22.05
C GLY A 303 23.15 -4.63 23.50
N TYR A 304 23.46 -3.59 24.31
CA TYR A 304 22.92 -3.46 25.66
C TYR A 304 21.43 -3.17 25.69
N SER A 305 20.95 -2.32 24.79
CA SER A 305 19.50 -1.98 24.73
C SER A 305 18.66 -3.14 24.20
N TYR A 306 19.24 -3.98 23.34
CA TYR A 306 18.59 -5.17 22.78
C TYR A 306 18.35 -6.26 23.84
N LEU A 307 19.28 -6.49 24.76
CA LEU A 307 19.12 -7.50 25.82
C LEU A 307 17.87 -7.29 26.70
N THR A 308 17.27 -6.11 26.62
CA THR A 308 16.06 -5.74 27.36
C THR A 308 14.78 -5.77 26.52
N LYS A 309 14.86 -5.99 25.19
CA LYS A 309 13.71 -5.97 24.25
C LYS A 309 13.85 -7.15 23.27
N ASN A 310 12.81 -7.96 23.14
CA ASN A 310 12.80 -9.22 22.37
C ASN A 310 12.85 -9.08 20.82
N ASP A 311 13.20 -7.93 20.27
CA ASP A 311 13.22 -7.70 18.83
C ASP A 311 14.51 -7.02 18.38
N SER A 312 15.48 -7.83 17.93
CA SER A 312 16.80 -7.37 17.51
C SER A 312 16.79 -6.69 16.15
N GLU A 313 16.03 -7.20 15.19
CA GLU A 313 16.01 -6.67 13.82
C GLU A 313 15.35 -5.31 13.77
N ALA A 314 14.17 -5.13 14.37
CA ALA A 314 13.50 -3.83 14.42
C ALA A 314 14.30 -2.77 15.18
N SER A 315 15.00 -3.16 16.25
CA SER A 315 15.87 -2.23 16.97
C SER A 315 17.11 -1.82 16.16
N PHE A 316 17.64 -2.74 15.34
CA PHE A 316 18.73 -2.45 14.41
C PHE A 316 18.26 -1.55 13.25
N ALA A 317 17.06 -1.76 12.74
CA ALA A 317 16.45 -0.89 11.73
C ALA A 317 16.33 0.56 12.22
N ARG A 318 15.91 0.76 13.49
CA ARG A 318 15.92 2.10 14.10
C ARG A 318 17.32 2.70 14.19
N LEU A 319 18.31 1.89 14.61
CA LEU A 319 19.71 2.32 14.66
C LEU A 319 20.17 2.82 13.28
N ALA A 320 19.85 2.08 12.23
CA ALA A 320 20.20 2.45 10.85
C ALA A 320 19.50 3.74 10.41
N ASN A 321 18.20 3.88 10.66
CA ASN A 321 17.45 5.10 10.33
C ASN A 321 18.05 6.36 10.96
N GLU A 322 18.50 6.23 12.20
CA GLU A 322 18.99 7.38 12.98
C GLU A 322 20.43 7.74 12.64
N ASN A 323 21.24 6.78 12.21
CA ASN A 323 22.69 6.95 12.19
C ASN A 323 23.36 6.64 10.85
N SER A 324 22.71 5.90 9.94
CA SER A 324 23.34 5.50 8.67
C SER A 324 23.52 6.69 7.74
N GLN A 325 24.68 6.70 7.06
CA GLN A 325 25.00 7.64 5.99
C GLN A 325 24.84 7.01 4.60
N ASP A 326 24.23 5.83 4.53
CA ASP A 326 23.82 5.22 3.27
C ASP A 326 22.46 5.75 2.84
N ASP A 327 22.43 6.69 1.89
CA ASP A 327 21.19 7.29 1.41
C ASP A 327 20.27 6.29 0.70
N GLY A 328 20.81 5.15 0.23
CA GLY A 328 20.04 4.11 -0.45
C GLY A 328 19.19 3.25 0.48
N SER A 329 19.57 3.12 1.76
CA SER A 329 18.88 2.21 2.68
C SER A 329 18.56 2.80 4.04
N ARG A 330 19.10 3.96 4.42
CA ARG A 330 18.88 4.51 5.78
C ARG A 330 17.40 4.73 6.10
N LEU A 331 16.55 5.07 5.09
CA LEU A 331 15.13 5.35 5.29
C LEU A 331 14.28 4.08 5.45
N ASN A 332 14.83 2.93 5.02
CA ASN A 332 14.20 1.63 5.19
C ASN A 332 14.91 0.75 6.25
N GLY A 333 15.56 1.38 7.23
CA GLY A 333 16.25 0.66 8.32
C GLY A 333 17.53 -0.02 7.91
N GLY A 334 18.20 0.51 6.88
CA GLY A 334 19.44 -0.07 6.37
C GLY A 334 19.25 -1.39 5.62
N SER A 335 18.03 -1.71 5.17
CA SER A 335 17.65 -3.01 4.60
C SER A 335 18.05 -3.16 3.15
N TYR A 336 18.58 -4.33 2.84
CA TYR A 336 18.70 -4.89 1.50
C TYR A 336 18.24 -6.34 1.54
N ARG A 337 17.40 -6.74 0.59
CA ARG A 337 16.75 -8.04 0.54
C ARG A 337 17.09 -8.79 -0.74
N ASN A 338 17.00 -10.13 -0.65
CA ASN A 338 17.21 -11.03 -1.78
C ASN A 338 18.51 -10.77 -2.56
N LEU A 339 19.57 -10.35 -1.85
CA LEU A 339 20.87 -10.10 -2.47
C LEU A 339 21.50 -11.40 -2.92
N GLU A 340 22.01 -11.42 -4.15
CA GLU A 340 22.78 -12.52 -4.70
C GLU A 340 24.28 -12.33 -4.43
N GLN A 341 25.01 -13.43 -4.37
CA GLN A 341 26.46 -13.38 -4.23
C GLN A 341 27.10 -12.59 -5.37
N GLY A 342 28.00 -11.68 -5.05
CA GLY A 342 28.65 -10.78 -5.99
C GLY A 342 27.97 -9.43 -6.21
N GLN A 343 26.83 -9.18 -5.59
CA GLN A 343 26.16 -7.87 -5.63
C GLN A 343 26.69 -6.88 -4.59
N LEU A 344 27.34 -7.36 -3.55
CA LEU A 344 27.93 -6.52 -2.51
C LEU A 344 29.43 -6.24 -2.80
N LEU A 345 30.02 -5.31 -2.04
CA LEU A 345 31.47 -5.18 -1.96
C LEU A 345 32.06 -6.49 -1.39
N SER A 346 33.23 -6.89 -1.87
CA SER A 346 33.83 -8.19 -1.54
C SER A 346 33.86 -8.49 -0.05
N GLU A 347 34.19 -7.47 0.77
CA GLU A 347 34.32 -7.62 2.23
C GLU A 347 32.97 -7.90 2.90
N LEU A 348 31.89 -7.34 2.34
CA LEU A 348 30.52 -7.59 2.79
C LEU A 348 30.01 -8.93 2.24
N ASP A 349 30.26 -9.19 0.96
CA ASP A 349 29.86 -10.40 0.27
C ASP A 349 30.41 -11.66 0.98
N ASP A 350 31.72 -11.67 1.27
CA ASP A 350 32.40 -12.76 1.97
C ASP A 350 31.79 -13.02 3.35
N TRP A 351 31.35 -11.96 4.04
CA TRP A 351 30.77 -12.12 5.36
C TRP A 351 29.32 -12.61 5.31
N PHE A 352 28.49 -12.02 4.44
CA PHE A 352 27.08 -12.35 4.37
C PHE A 352 26.80 -13.75 3.76
N PHE A 353 27.62 -14.20 2.83
CA PHE A 353 27.48 -15.53 2.19
C PHE A 353 28.28 -16.64 2.90
N ASP A 354 28.87 -16.38 4.05
CA ASP A 354 29.45 -17.42 4.90
C ASP A 354 28.33 -18.33 5.44
N PRO A 355 28.37 -19.66 5.12
CA PRO A 355 27.31 -20.59 5.52
C PRO A 355 27.16 -20.74 7.05
N ALA A 356 28.07 -20.21 7.83
CA ALA A 356 27.98 -20.19 9.30
C ALA A 356 27.06 -19.07 9.83
N ARG A 357 26.67 -18.10 9.00
CA ARG A 357 25.84 -16.95 9.44
C ARG A 357 24.47 -17.37 9.92
N LYS A 358 24.00 -16.68 10.96
CA LYS A 358 22.68 -16.87 11.56
C LYS A 358 21.99 -15.54 11.72
N ALA A 359 20.66 -15.57 11.64
CA ALA A 359 19.84 -14.40 11.91
C ALA A 359 20.25 -13.76 13.27
N GLY A 360 20.52 -12.47 13.25
CA GLY A 360 20.97 -11.71 14.39
C GLY A 360 22.51 -11.57 14.51
N ASP A 361 23.29 -12.23 13.65
CA ASP A 361 24.75 -12.02 13.63
C ASP A 361 25.06 -10.60 13.19
N THR A 362 26.05 -9.98 13.87
CA THR A 362 26.50 -8.61 13.60
C THR A 362 28.01 -8.53 13.53
N GLU A 363 28.53 -7.61 12.73
CA GLU A 363 29.97 -7.33 12.60
C GLU A 363 30.20 -5.87 12.24
N ILE A 364 31.43 -5.38 12.40
CA ILE A 364 31.90 -4.09 11.89
C ILE A 364 32.90 -4.34 10.78
N ILE A 365 32.53 -4.01 9.56
CA ILE A 365 33.33 -4.28 8.36
C ILE A 365 33.79 -2.96 7.75
N ARG A 366 35.08 -2.85 7.48
CA ARG A 366 35.66 -1.72 6.75
C ARG A 366 35.65 -2.01 5.26
N THR A 367 35.13 -1.07 4.48
CA THR A 367 35.20 -1.08 3.02
C THR A 367 35.77 0.24 2.50
N LYS A 368 35.86 0.37 1.20
CA LYS A 368 36.25 1.65 0.56
C LYS A 368 35.24 2.79 0.79
N LEU A 369 33.99 2.47 1.19
CA LEU A 369 32.91 3.44 1.43
C LEU A 369 32.85 3.94 2.87
N GLY A 370 33.44 3.22 3.81
CA GLY A 370 33.37 3.56 5.24
C GLY A 370 33.42 2.32 6.13
N TYR A 371 32.97 2.46 7.36
CA TYR A 371 32.69 1.35 8.25
C TYR A 371 31.21 0.99 8.17
N HIS A 372 30.93 -0.28 7.95
CA HIS A 372 29.58 -0.85 7.98
C HIS A 372 29.39 -1.62 9.28
N ILE A 373 28.39 -1.24 10.07
CA ILE A 373 27.84 -2.13 11.08
C ILE A 373 26.80 -2.96 10.37
N VAL A 374 26.99 -4.27 10.33
CA VAL A 374 26.12 -5.18 9.55
C VAL A 374 25.30 -6.06 10.47
N TYR A 375 24.11 -6.45 10.00
CA TYR A 375 23.18 -7.35 10.66
C TYR A 375 22.65 -8.36 9.63
N PHE A 376 22.85 -9.65 9.91
CA PHE A 376 22.32 -10.73 9.07
C PHE A 376 20.88 -11.01 9.43
N CYS A 377 19.95 -10.82 8.49
CA CYS A 377 18.53 -11.08 8.70
C CYS A 377 18.16 -12.52 8.38
N ALA A 378 18.47 -12.99 7.17
CA ALA A 378 18.14 -14.33 6.71
C ALA A 378 18.98 -14.75 5.50
N GLY A 379 19.07 -16.07 5.28
CA GLY A 379 19.52 -16.68 4.03
C GLY A 379 18.38 -17.50 3.45
N HIS A 380 18.21 -17.48 2.12
CA HIS A 380 17.14 -18.17 1.41
C HIS A 380 17.68 -19.05 0.29
N ASN A 381 17.02 -20.16 0.07
CA ASN A 381 17.25 -21.00 -1.10
C ASN A 381 16.42 -20.45 -2.27
N ARG A 382 17.06 -20.03 -3.36
CA ARG A 382 16.39 -19.45 -4.52
C ARG A 382 15.36 -20.38 -5.14
N ALA A 383 15.68 -21.67 -5.26
CA ALA A 383 14.74 -22.62 -5.83
C ALA A 383 13.48 -22.77 -4.97
N GLU A 384 13.61 -22.72 -3.64
CA GLU A 384 12.47 -22.78 -2.72
C GLU A 384 11.62 -21.50 -2.77
N GLN A 385 12.26 -20.34 -2.86
CA GLN A 385 11.56 -19.08 -3.05
C GLN A 385 10.74 -19.08 -4.34
N GLU A 386 11.34 -19.46 -5.45
CA GLU A 386 10.65 -19.55 -6.75
C GLU A 386 9.52 -20.60 -6.73
N ALA A 387 9.74 -21.75 -6.08
CA ALA A 387 8.71 -22.77 -5.92
C ALA A 387 7.52 -22.26 -5.09
N GLN A 388 7.79 -21.61 -3.97
CA GLN A 388 6.75 -20.99 -3.16
C GLN A 388 5.97 -19.98 -3.99
N ALA A 389 6.68 -19.24 -4.82
CA ALA A 389 6.19 -18.29 -5.78
C ALA A 389 5.16 -18.88 -6.71
N ALA A 390 5.59 -19.85 -7.43
CA ALA A 390 4.78 -20.50 -8.44
C ALA A 390 3.53 -21.15 -7.81
N LEU A 391 3.71 -21.82 -6.67
CA LEU A 391 2.61 -22.47 -5.96
C LEU A 391 1.57 -21.48 -5.43
N THR A 392 2.01 -20.34 -4.88
CA THR A 392 1.09 -19.29 -4.43
C THR A 392 0.30 -18.72 -5.63
N GLY A 393 1.00 -18.41 -6.72
CA GLY A 393 0.37 -17.95 -7.96
C GLY A 393 -0.66 -18.94 -8.50
N GLN A 394 -0.33 -20.24 -8.50
CA GLN A 394 -1.27 -21.28 -8.95
C GLN A 394 -2.53 -21.34 -8.07
N LYS A 395 -2.39 -21.28 -6.75
CA LYS A 395 -3.53 -21.31 -5.83
C LYS A 395 -4.43 -20.07 -5.98
N LEU A 396 -3.84 -18.89 -6.31
CA LEU A 396 -4.62 -17.69 -6.65
C LEU A 396 -5.42 -17.85 -7.93
N LEU A 397 -4.80 -18.43 -8.97
CA LEU A 397 -5.49 -18.71 -10.23
C LEU A 397 -6.63 -19.70 -10.02
N ASP A 398 -6.42 -20.74 -9.22
CA ASP A 398 -7.45 -21.71 -8.86
C ASP A 398 -8.61 -21.06 -8.08
N MET A 399 -8.32 -20.11 -7.21
CA MET A 399 -9.34 -19.32 -6.50
C MET A 399 -10.24 -18.53 -7.47
N VAL A 400 -9.64 -17.82 -8.42
CA VAL A 400 -10.41 -17.09 -9.43
C VAL A 400 -11.20 -18.02 -10.34
N GLN A 401 -10.60 -19.15 -10.72
CA GLN A 401 -11.29 -20.17 -11.51
C GLN A 401 -12.50 -20.76 -10.77
N ALA A 402 -12.37 -21.04 -9.48
CA ALA A 402 -13.48 -21.50 -8.64
C ALA A 402 -14.62 -20.46 -8.52
N ARG A 403 -14.30 -19.16 -8.52
CA ARG A 403 -15.31 -18.09 -8.59
C ARG A 403 -15.98 -18.06 -9.97
N ARG A 404 -15.21 -18.21 -11.05
CA ARG A 404 -15.71 -18.24 -12.43
C ARG A 404 -16.73 -19.38 -12.64
N GLU A 405 -16.49 -20.55 -12.11
CA GLU A 405 -17.37 -21.72 -12.22
C GLU A 405 -18.71 -21.54 -11.50
N LYS A 406 -18.79 -20.67 -10.51
CA LYS A 406 -20.03 -20.36 -9.79
C LYS A 406 -20.91 -19.35 -10.50
N GLN A 407 -20.45 -18.72 -11.59
CA GLN A 407 -21.15 -17.66 -12.27
C GLN A 407 -21.40 -17.97 -13.73
N THR A 408 -22.53 -17.50 -14.27
CA THR A 408 -22.87 -17.68 -15.68
C THR A 408 -22.56 -16.39 -16.44
N LEU A 409 -21.57 -16.45 -17.32
CA LEU A 409 -21.30 -15.39 -18.29
C LEU A 409 -22.22 -15.55 -19.50
N LYS A 410 -22.85 -14.49 -19.92
CA LYS A 410 -23.62 -14.39 -21.17
C LYS A 410 -22.96 -13.37 -22.08
N VAL A 411 -22.68 -13.75 -23.33
CA VAL A 411 -22.06 -12.85 -24.32
C VAL A 411 -22.87 -12.88 -25.61
N ASN A 412 -23.07 -11.70 -26.18
CA ASN A 412 -23.71 -11.54 -27.50
C ASN A 412 -22.85 -10.62 -28.38
N TYR A 413 -21.92 -11.21 -29.10
CA TYR A 413 -21.02 -10.46 -29.97
C TYR A 413 -21.75 -9.76 -31.15
N SER A 414 -22.97 -10.16 -31.52
CA SER A 414 -23.74 -9.46 -32.53
C SER A 414 -24.18 -8.03 -32.14
N LEU A 415 -24.11 -7.73 -30.83
CA LEU A 415 -24.34 -6.39 -30.27
C LEU A 415 -23.08 -5.59 -30.09
N ALA A 416 -21.90 -6.25 -30.19
CA ALA A 416 -20.63 -5.58 -30.06
C ALA A 416 -20.36 -4.64 -31.24
N SER A 417 -19.67 -3.55 -30.96
CA SER A 417 -19.18 -2.61 -31.95
C SER A 417 -17.83 -2.07 -31.46
N LEU A 418 -16.81 -2.07 -32.31
CA LEU A 418 -15.50 -1.57 -32.02
C LEU A 418 -15.26 -0.27 -32.80
N TRP A 419 -14.94 0.80 -32.09
CA TRP A 419 -14.58 2.12 -32.66
C TRP A 419 -13.30 2.68 -32.04
N ALA A 420 -12.75 2.03 -31.02
CA ALA A 420 -11.53 2.45 -30.40
C ALA A 420 -10.36 2.47 -31.39
N ASP A 421 -9.56 3.51 -31.33
CA ASP A 421 -8.38 3.67 -32.19
C ASP A 421 -7.21 2.85 -31.63
N VAL A 422 -6.94 1.70 -32.23
CA VAL A 422 -5.87 0.77 -31.82
C VAL A 422 -4.49 1.43 -31.81
N SER A 423 -4.27 2.47 -32.62
CA SER A 423 -3.00 3.21 -32.64
C SER A 423 -2.77 4.01 -31.34
N LYS A 424 -3.82 4.18 -30.55
CA LYS A 424 -3.84 4.93 -29.28
C LYS A 424 -3.83 4.03 -28.03
N ALA A 425 -3.52 2.75 -28.18
CA ALA A 425 -3.47 1.80 -27.05
C ALA A 425 -2.20 1.99 -26.21
N ASP A 426 -1.93 3.16 -25.70
CA ASP A 426 -0.69 3.55 -25.00
C ASP A 426 -0.93 4.33 -23.68
N VAL A 427 -2.18 4.60 -23.32
CA VAL A 427 -2.60 5.02 -21.97
C VAL A 427 -3.85 4.23 -21.61
N THR A 428 -3.71 3.17 -20.86
CA THR A 428 -4.81 2.26 -20.50
C THR A 428 -4.80 1.95 -19.00
N PRO A 429 -5.86 1.33 -18.45
CA PRO A 429 -5.87 0.95 -17.03
C PRO A 429 -4.65 0.15 -16.57
N ALA A 430 -4.05 -0.67 -17.45
CA ALA A 430 -2.88 -1.47 -17.09
C ALA A 430 -1.56 -0.67 -17.03
N ASP A 431 -1.51 0.53 -17.60
CA ASP A 431 -0.34 1.40 -17.50
C ASP A 431 -0.20 2.02 -16.11
N VAL A 432 -1.29 2.01 -15.33
CA VAL A 432 -1.35 2.55 -13.98
C VAL A 432 -1.73 1.44 -13.01
N LEU A 433 -0.74 0.89 -12.31
CA LEU A 433 -0.95 -0.09 -11.24
C LEU A 433 -0.75 0.58 -9.88
N TYR A 434 -1.37 0.01 -8.88
CA TYR A 434 -1.30 0.48 -7.50
C TYR A 434 0.09 0.89 -7.02
N ALA A 435 1.12 0.12 -7.36
CA ALA A 435 2.51 0.40 -6.96
C ALA A 435 3.07 1.69 -7.58
N ASP A 436 2.48 2.16 -8.68
CA ASP A 436 2.95 3.32 -9.45
C ASP A 436 2.22 4.62 -9.05
N VAL A 437 1.22 4.51 -8.17
CA VAL A 437 0.41 5.67 -7.73
C VAL A 437 0.78 6.04 -6.30
N ALA A 438 1.41 7.19 -6.14
CA ALA A 438 1.67 7.77 -4.82
C ALA A 438 0.35 8.32 -4.23
N HIS A 439 0.05 7.96 -2.99
CA HIS A 439 -1.10 8.49 -2.26
C HIS A 439 -0.78 8.60 -0.76
N GLU A 440 -1.44 9.54 -0.10
CA GLU A 440 -1.45 9.58 1.34
C GLU A 440 -2.52 8.62 1.86
N ARG A 441 -2.11 7.73 2.76
CA ARG A 441 -3.02 6.76 3.36
C ARG A 441 -4.04 7.43 4.26
N PHE A 442 -3.56 8.34 5.11
CA PHE A 442 -4.39 9.14 5.99
C PHE A 442 -4.10 10.62 5.76
N PRO A 443 -4.72 11.27 4.74
CA PRO A 443 -4.53 12.69 4.46
C PRO A 443 -5.03 13.56 5.61
N GLU A 444 -5.96 13.03 6.41
CA GLU A 444 -6.47 13.65 7.63
C GLU A 444 -6.49 12.66 8.79
N ALA A 445 -6.40 13.16 10.01
CA ALA A 445 -6.63 12.33 11.18
C ALA A 445 -8.08 11.84 11.22
N ILE A 446 -8.24 10.53 11.30
CA ILE A 446 -9.54 9.89 11.45
C ILE A 446 -10.03 9.96 12.87
N THR A 447 -11.33 9.78 13.10
CA THR A 447 -11.90 9.80 14.45
C THR A 447 -12.05 8.38 14.98
N TYR A 448 -11.45 8.13 16.15
CA TYR A 448 -11.79 7.02 17.01
C TYR A 448 -12.69 7.50 18.15
N PHE A 449 -13.67 6.69 18.54
CA PHE A 449 -14.49 6.98 19.70
C PHE A 449 -14.10 6.08 20.86
N GLN A 450 -13.88 6.65 22.05
CA GLN A 450 -13.55 5.88 23.24
C GLN A 450 -14.69 4.92 23.64
N GLN A 451 -15.93 5.23 23.24
CA GLN A 451 -17.09 4.37 23.47
C GLN A 451 -17.04 3.09 22.65
N ASP A 452 -16.38 3.09 21.50
CA ASP A 452 -16.17 1.90 20.68
C ASP A 452 -15.23 0.90 21.36
N TYR A 453 -14.44 1.36 22.32
CA TYR A 453 -13.48 0.59 23.11
C TYR A 453 -13.86 0.53 24.59
N MET A 454 -15.17 0.55 24.90
CA MET A 454 -15.73 0.75 26.23
C MET A 454 -15.08 -0.13 27.30
N PHE A 455 -14.85 -1.40 26.99
CA PHE A 455 -14.32 -2.39 27.92
C PHE A 455 -12.87 -2.80 27.66
N SER A 456 -12.18 -2.14 26.72
CA SER A 456 -10.75 -2.40 26.50
C SER A 456 -9.96 -2.00 27.74
N PRO A 457 -9.16 -2.92 28.33
CA PRO A 457 -8.40 -2.64 29.55
C PRO A 457 -7.42 -1.51 29.36
N TYR A 458 -7.35 -0.59 30.32
CA TYR A 458 -6.40 0.51 30.35
C TYR A 458 -6.02 0.86 31.79
N GLY A 459 -4.82 0.47 32.22
CA GLY A 459 -4.21 0.85 33.49
C GLY A 459 -5.05 0.59 34.75
N GLY A 460 -5.70 -0.55 34.84
CA GLY A 460 -6.58 -0.91 35.96
C GLY A 460 -8.01 -0.39 35.83
N SER A 461 -8.35 0.24 34.69
CA SER A 461 -9.69 0.66 34.30
C SER A 461 -9.95 0.28 32.82
N TYR A 462 -10.74 1.05 32.10
CA TYR A 462 -11.13 0.79 30.73
C TYR A 462 -11.05 2.07 29.89
N VAL A 463 -10.82 1.93 28.57
CA VAL A 463 -10.76 3.06 27.62
C VAL A 463 -12.06 3.87 27.66
N GLY A 464 -13.21 3.23 27.72
CA GLY A 464 -14.51 3.93 27.78
C GLY A 464 -14.70 4.83 28.99
N ARG A 465 -13.98 4.59 30.09
CA ARG A 465 -14.16 5.34 31.36
C ARG A 465 -13.17 6.50 31.55
N GLY A 466 -11.98 6.42 30.98
CA GLY A 466 -10.93 7.44 31.19
C GLY A 466 -9.96 7.51 30.02
N GLY A 467 -10.31 6.92 28.88
CA GLY A 467 -9.43 6.76 27.75
C GLY A 467 -9.50 7.86 26.69
N CYS A 468 -10.08 9.03 26.98
CA CYS A 468 -10.11 10.11 26.00
C CYS A 468 -8.70 10.48 25.49
N GLY A 469 -7.70 10.49 26.35
CA GLY A 469 -6.33 10.79 25.97
C GLY A 469 -5.67 9.70 25.13
N ILE A 470 -5.80 8.42 25.50
CA ILE A 470 -5.24 7.32 24.71
C ILE A 470 -5.95 7.22 23.35
N THR A 471 -7.26 7.49 23.29
CA THR A 471 -8.02 7.53 22.04
C THR A 471 -7.56 8.69 21.15
N THR A 472 -7.34 9.88 21.73
CA THR A 472 -6.80 11.02 21.00
C THR A 472 -5.36 10.75 20.52
N MET A 473 -4.54 10.06 21.33
CA MET A 473 -3.22 9.61 20.91
C MET A 473 -3.29 8.61 19.76
N ALA A 474 -4.26 7.70 19.76
CA ALA A 474 -4.47 6.74 18.67
C ALA A 474 -4.82 7.44 17.34
N MET A 475 -5.70 8.46 17.37
CA MET A 475 -5.99 9.31 16.20
C MET A 475 -4.73 10.01 15.70
N MET A 476 -3.97 10.63 16.61
CA MET A 476 -2.71 11.29 16.29
C MET A 476 -1.69 10.31 15.71
N ALA A 477 -1.46 9.19 16.38
CA ALA A 477 -0.48 8.20 16.00
C ALA A 477 -0.80 7.57 14.64
N THR A 478 -2.06 7.22 14.38
CA THR A 478 -2.49 6.69 13.07
C THR A 478 -2.18 7.69 11.96
N TYR A 479 -2.52 8.97 12.15
CA TYR A 479 -2.20 10.01 11.17
C TYR A 479 -0.69 10.22 10.99
N MET A 480 0.04 10.38 12.10
CA MET A 480 1.48 10.69 12.06
C MET A 480 2.32 9.56 11.47
N THR A 481 1.82 8.35 11.52
CA THR A 481 2.59 7.15 11.24
C THR A 481 2.10 6.41 10.01
N ASP A 482 1.00 6.86 9.42
CA ASP A 482 0.28 6.16 8.34
C ASP A 482 0.03 4.66 8.64
N THR A 483 -0.01 4.32 9.93
CA THR A 483 -0.25 2.95 10.41
C THR A 483 -1.43 2.96 11.35
N VAL A 484 -2.34 2.01 11.20
CA VAL A 484 -3.46 1.86 12.10
C VAL A 484 -2.97 1.52 13.50
N LEU A 485 -3.21 2.43 14.43
CA LEU A 485 -2.94 2.27 15.85
C LEU A 485 -4.23 2.58 16.61
N THR A 486 -4.97 1.53 16.96
CA THR A 486 -6.26 1.68 17.63
C THR A 486 -6.12 1.99 19.12
N PRO A 487 -7.16 2.57 19.75
CA PRO A 487 -7.13 2.90 21.18
C PRO A 487 -6.81 1.73 22.09
N ASP A 488 -7.33 0.53 21.81
CA ASP A 488 -7.06 -0.68 22.58
C ASP A 488 -5.62 -1.17 22.42
N MET A 489 -5.04 -1.08 21.21
CA MET A 489 -3.64 -1.39 20.96
C MET A 489 -2.72 -0.48 21.78
N LEU A 490 -2.99 0.83 21.79
CA LEU A 490 -2.19 1.77 22.57
C LEU A 490 -2.45 1.64 24.08
N ALA A 491 -3.67 1.36 24.50
CA ALA A 491 -4.00 1.12 25.91
C ALA A 491 -3.27 -0.13 26.45
N ALA A 492 -3.17 -1.18 25.65
CA ALA A 492 -2.42 -2.39 25.98
C ALA A 492 -0.90 -2.13 26.02
N ARG A 493 -0.39 -1.25 25.14
CA ARG A 493 1.03 -0.91 25.06
C ARG A 493 1.51 0.03 26.17
N TYR A 494 0.63 0.92 26.64
CA TYR A 494 0.94 2.02 27.56
C TYR A 494 -0.01 2.08 28.78
N PRO A 495 -0.27 0.97 29.50
CA PRO A 495 -1.22 0.93 30.58
C PRO A 495 -0.82 1.81 31.77
N GLU A 496 0.46 2.11 31.96
CA GLU A 496 0.99 2.93 33.04
C GLU A 496 0.63 4.42 32.95
N TYR A 497 0.16 4.88 31.81
CA TYR A 497 -0.25 6.29 31.62
C TYR A 497 -1.73 6.54 31.96
N HIS A 498 -2.38 5.62 32.66
CA HIS A 498 -3.71 5.81 33.19
C HIS A 498 -3.71 5.85 34.72
N ASP A 499 -4.50 6.76 35.32
CA ASP A 499 -4.77 6.83 36.74
C ASP A 499 -6.26 7.14 37.02
N ALA A 500 -6.60 7.43 38.28
CA ALA A 500 -7.97 7.71 38.67
C ALA A 500 -8.59 8.94 37.96
N SER A 501 -7.78 9.83 37.43
CA SER A 501 -8.21 11.04 36.70
C SER A 501 -8.34 10.82 35.18
N GLY A 502 -7.92 9.67 34.66
CA GLY A 502 -7.90 9.32 33.26
C GLY A 502 -6.48 9.21 32.67
N THR A 503 -6.31 9.54 31.40
CA THR A 503 -5.00 9.50 30.75
C THR A 503 -4.11 10.64 31.23
N ARG A 504 -2.90 10.32 31.69
CA ARG A 504 -1.91 11.29 32.12
C ARG A 504 -1.20 11.96 30.95
N GLY A 505 -0.91 13.26 31.09
CA GLY A 505 -0.24 14.06 30.06
C GLY A 505 1.18 13.60 29.69
N GLU A 506 1.82 12.77 30.53
CA GLU A 506 3.11 12.14 30.28
C GLU A 506 3.06 11.21 29.06
N LEU A 507 1.91 10.62 28.73
CA LEU A 507 1.71 9.85 27.50
C LEU A 507 2.17 10.66 26.29
N PHE A 508 1.73 11.91 26.17
CA PHE A 508 2.04 12.77 25.02
C PHE A 508 3.47 13.28 24.97
N ARG A 509 4.20 13.15 26.06
CA ARG A 509 5.58 13.60 26.17
C ARG A 509 6.60 12.51 25.86
N TYR A 510 6.33 11.27 26.28
CA TYR A 510 7.34 10.21 26.31
C TYR A 510 7.13 9.13 25.26
N THR A 511 5.88 8.93 24.78
CA THR A 511 5.59 7.81 23.86
C THR A 511 5.62 8.17 22.37
N PRO A 512 5.49 9.43 21.91
CA PRO A 512 5.52 9.73 20.47
C PRO A 512 6.76 9.21 19.76
N ALA A 513 7.94 9.39 20.37
CA ALA A 513 9.21 8.94 19.77
C ALA A 513 9.28 7.43 19.54
N GLU A 514 8.65 6.64 20.41
CA GLU A 514 8.59 5.18 20.27
C GLU A 514 7.68 4.75 19.12
N MET A 515 6.75 5.62 18.72
CA MET A 515 5.83 5.42 17.61
C MET A 515 6.33 6.04 16.29
N GLY A 516 7.45 6.77 16.33
CA GLY A 516 8.12 7.32 15.16
C GLY A 516 7.72 8.73 14.76
N PHE A 517 7.04 9.47 15.63
CA PHE A 517 6.84 10.91 15.54
C PHE A 517 7.29 11.58 16.85
N TYR A 518 7.22 12.88 16.98
CA TYR A 518 7.74 13.51 18.20
C TYR A 518 6.92 14.72 18.65
N LEU A 519 6.95 14.94 19.97
CA LEU A 519 6.47 16.17 20.56
C LEU A 519 7.49 17.28 20.29
N GLU A 520 7.12 18.29 19.51
CA GLU A 520 7.99 19.45 19.29
C GLU A 520 8.06 20.31 20.53
N LYS A 521 6.89 20.68 21.06
CA LYS A 521 6.79 21.45 22.31
C LYS A 521 5.39 21.37 22.92
N THR A 522 5.32 21.74 24.21
CA THR A 522 4.05 22.09 24.86
C THR A 522 3.87 23.61 24.85
N SER A 523 2.62 24.06 24.72
CA SER A 523 2.29 25.47 24.69
C SER A 523 0.95 25.76 25.41
N ASN A 524 0.75 27.00 25.82
CA ASN A 524 -0.53 27.53 26.28
C ASN A 524 -1.01 28.66 25.36
N SER A 525 -0.31 28.88 24.24
CA SER A 525 -0.59 29.99 23.29
C SER A 525 -1.35 29.45 22.08
N ILE A 526 -2.56 29.99 21.88
CA ILE A 526 -3.36 29.66 20.68
C ILE A 526 -2.70 30.14 19.38
N ASN A 527 -1.91 31.22 19.44
CA ASN A 527 -1.19 31.69 18.26
C ASN A 527 -0.07 30.72 17.83
N GLU A 528 0.58 30.04 18.79
CA GLU A 528 1.55 28.97 18.48
C GLU A 528 0.85 27.74 17.92
N VAL A 529 -0.36 27.44 18.39
CA VAL A 529 -1.21 26.37 17.85
C VAL A 529 -1.57 26.67 16.39
N ILE A 530 -2.01 27.90 16.11
CA ILE A 530 -2.36 28.32 14.74
C ILE A 530 -1.15 28.19 13.82
N ALA A 531 0.00 28.73 14.23
CA ALA A 531 1.22 28.62 13.43
C ALA A 531 1.63 27.15 13.18
N ALA A 532 1.46 26.28 14.17
CA ALA A 532 1.75 24.87 14.04
C ALA A 532 0.82 24.19 13.03
N LEU A 533 -0.50 24.44 13.11
CA LEU A 533 -1.47 23.88 12.17
C LEU A 533 -1.25 24.37 10.74
N GLN A 534 -0.93 25.66 10.56
CA GLN A 534 -0.58 26.23 9.26
C GLN A 534 0.70 25.65 8.67
N ASN A 535 1.63 25.17 9.51
CA ASN A 535 2.85 24.49 9.11
C ASN A 535 2.65 22.96 8.93
N GLY A 536 1.41 22.48 8.90
CA GLY A 536 1.10 21.06 8.68
C GLY A 536 1.26 20.16 9.91
N GLN A 537 1.59 20.73 11.07
CA GLN A 537 1.63 20.01 12.34
C GLN A 537 0.22 19.70 12.85
N ARG A 538 0.11 18.86 13.85
CA ARG A 538 -1.15 18.54 14.54
C ARG A 538 -0.99 18.76 16.03
N VAL A 539 -2.10 19.09 16.71
CA VAL A 539 -2.03 19.53 18.11
C VAL A 539 -3.04 18.75 18.94
N ILE A 540 -2.58 18.14 20.03
CA ILE A 540 -3.46 17.60 21.06
C ILE A 540 -3.73 18.72 22.07
N SER A 541 -5.00 18.97 22.34
CA SER A 541 -5.46 19.97 23.32
C SER A 541 -6.05 19.28 24.55
N LEU A 542 -5.47 19.53 25.71
CA LEU A 542 -6.11 19.23 26.98
C LEU A 542 -7.15 20.32 27.29
N GLN A 543 -8.39 19.92 27.45
CA GLN A 543 -9.52 20.77 27.82
C GLN A 543 -9.94 20.49 29.26
N HIS A 544 -10.25 21.52 30.01
CA HIS A 544 -10.95 21.47 31.29
C HIS A 544 -12.39 21.96 31.15
N LEU A 545 -12.99 22.45 32.22
CA LEU A 545 -14.36 22.93 32.21
C LEU A 545 -14.59 23.97 31.10
N GLY A 546 -15.43 23.62 30.15
CA GLY A 546 -15.71 24.44 28.96
C GLY A 546 -16.72 23.80 28.01
N VAL A 547 -16.68 24.15 26.73
CA VAL A 547 -17.62 23.69 25.72
C VAL A 547 -17.58 22.15 25.55
N PHE A 548 -16.38 21.56 25.58
CA PHE A 548 -16.19 20.14 25.27
C PHE A 548 -16.41 19.22 26.47
N THR A 549 -16.20 19.71 27.69
CA THR A 549 -16.26 18.86 28.88
C THR A 549 -16.57 19.68 30.15
N SER A 550 -17.14 18.99 31.14
CA SER A 550 -17.27 19.51 32.52
C SER A 550 -16.13 19.06 33.44
N GLY A 551 -15.17 18.32 32.94
CA GLY A 551 -14.02 17.80 33.67
C GLY A 551 -12.73 17.99 32.89
N GLY A 552 -11.97 16.91 32.68
CA GLY A 552 -10.82 16.85 31.79
C GLY A 552 -11.16 16.11 30.48
N HIS A 553 -10.67 16.60 29.35
CA HIS A 553 -10.86 15.93 28.07
C HIS A 553 -9.75 16.28 27.08
N TYR A 554 -9.37 15.33 26.23
CA TYR A 554 -8.40 15.54 25.18
C TYR A 554 -9.05 15.60 23.82
N LEU A 555 -8.60 16.55 22.99
CA LEU A 555 -9.04 16.77 21.62
C LEU A 555 -7.85 16.76 20.68
N LEU A 556 -8.04 16.35 19.44
CA LEU A 556 -7.10 16.56 18.35
C LEU A 556 -7.55 17.77 17.52
N LEU A 557 -6.71 18.80 17.45
CA LEU A 557 -6.87 19.92 16.53
C LEU A 557 -6.19 19.54 15.21
N GLN A 558 -7.01 19.38 14.17
CA GLN A 558 -6.61 18.88 12.87
C GLN A 558 -6.13 19.96 11.95
N GLN A 559 -6.88 21.06 11.85
CA GLN A 559 -6.66 22.15 10.91
C GLN A 559 -7.14 23.48 11.48
N TYR A 560 -6.57 24.57 10.99
CA TYR A 560 -7.05 25.94 11.21
C TYR A 560 -7.47 26.56 9.89
N TYR A 561 -8.66 27.14 9.87
CA TYR A 561 -9.22 27.90 8.75
C TYR A 561 -9.07 29.40 9.03
N GLU A 562 -8.17 30.03 8.27
CA GLU A 562 -7.83 31.44 8.45
C GLU A 562 -8.98 32.39 8.05
N GLU A 563 -9.77 31.98 7.05
CA GLU A 563 -10.85 32.79 6.48
C GLU A 563 -11.97 33.10 7.46
N ASP A 564 -12.21 32.29 8.47
CA ASP A 564 -13.27 32.47 9.46
C ASP A 564 -12.81 32.27 10.92
N ASP A 565 -11.50 32.16 11.13
CA ASP A 565 -10.85 31.96 12.45
C ASP A 565 -11.42 30.76 13.22
N THR A 566 -11.54 29.62 12.52
CA THR A 566 -12.10 28.39 13.09
C THR A 566 -11.12 27.22 13.02
N PHE A 567 -11.40 26.19 13.82
CA PHE A 567 -10.58 24.97 13.94
C PHE A 567 -11.40 23.74 13.59
N GLN A 568 -10.79 22.83 12.90
CA GLN A 568 -11.28 21.47 12.74
C GLN A 568 -10.83 20.63 13.94
N VAL A 569 -11.78 19.91 14.55
CA VAL A 569 -11.56 19.16 15.79
C VAL A 569 -11.96 17.70 15.60
N ARG A 570 -11.09 16.78 16.01
CA ARG A 570 -11.44 15.37 16.21
C ARG A 570 -11.59 15.09 17.69
N ASP A 571 -12.76 14.63 18.07
CA ASP A 571 -13.14 14.40 19.47
C ASP A 571 -13.35 12.90 19.71
N SER A 572 -12.73 12.36 20.74
CA SER A 572 -12.86 10.96 21.12
C SER A 572 -14.21 10.62 21.76
N ASN A 573 -15.03 11.62 22.08
CA ASN A 573 -16.32 11.41 22.74
C ASN A 573 -17.47 11.53 21.72
N ILE A 574 -18.07 10.38 21.38
CA ILE A 574 -19.19 10.31 20.43
C ILE A 574 -20.39 11.18 20.84
N TYR A 575 -20.64 11.37 22.14
CA TYR A 575 -21.75 12.18 22.61
C TYR A 575 -21.57 13.67 22.29
N ASN A 576 -20.33 14.13 22.17
CA ASN A 576 -20.04 15.51 21.75
C ASN A 576 -20.44 15.77 20.30
N TYR A 577 -20.30 14.79 19.41
CA TYR A 577 -20.78 14.90 18.01
C TYR A 577 -22.30 15.08 17.94
N ALA A 578 -23.07 14.47 18.83
CA ALA A 578 -24.51 14.68 18.89
C ALA A 578 -24.88 16.03 19.52
N ARG A 579 -24.10 16.49 20.52
CA ARG A 579 -24.40 17.64 21.37
C ARG A 579 -23.91 18.96 20.81
N LEU A 580 -22.70 19.00 20.22
CA LEU A 580 -22.04 20.22 19.82
C LEU A 580 -22.29 20.57 18.35
N PRO A 581 -22.88 21.73 18.05
CA PRO A 581 -23.14 22.15 16.67
C PRO A 581 -21.88 22.22 15.78
N GLY A 582 -20.72 22.52 16.38
CA GLY A 582 -19.44 22.61 15.67
C GLY A 582 -19.05 21.31 14.96
N HIS A 583 -19.39 20.15 15.53
CA HIS A 583 -19.13 18.86 14.86
C HIS A 583 -20.00 18.63 13.61
N LYS A 584 -21.17 19.26 13.51
CA LYS A 584 -22.03 19.15 12.34
C LYS A 584 -21.51 19.90 11.11
N ILE A 585 -20.73 20.96 11.36
CA ILE A 585 -20.14 21.81 10.31
C ILE A 585 -18.62 21.66 10.25
N ASP A 586 -18.07 20.80 11.10
CA ASP A 586 -16.62 20.54 11.27
C ASP A 586 -15.80 21.80 11.57
N LYS A 587 -16.40 22.77 12.29
CA LYS A 587 -15.78 24.04 12.64
C LYS A 587 -16.09 24.47 14.07
N PHE A 588 -15.05 24.83 14.82
CA PHE A 588 -15.12 25.39 16.15
C PHE A 588 -14.39 26.73 16.18
N THR A 589 -15.00 27.71 16.83
CA THR A 589 -14.39 29.04 16.95
C THR A 589 -13.18 29.01 17.89
N ARG A 590 -12.32 30.02 17.76
CA ARG A 590 -11.22 30.26 18.72
C ARG A 590 -11.72 30.34 20.15
N SER A 591 -12.90 30.95 20.38
CA SER A 591 -13.53 31.06 21.70
C SER A 591 -13.92 29.67 22.25
N ASP A 592 -14.41 28.76 21.41
CA ASP A 592 -14.75 27.40 21.83
C ASP A 592 -13.49 26.65 22.30
N ILE A 593 -12.39 26.72 21.53
CA ILE A 593 -11.13 26.10 21.89
C ILE A 593 -10.57 26.68 23.21
N LEU A 594 -10.60 27.98 23.34
CA LEU A 594 -10.06 28.66 24.52
C LEU A 594 -10.95 28.56 25.76
N SER A 595 -12.22 28.15 25.61
CA SER A 595 -13.15 28.05 26.72
C SER A 595 -12.68 27.11 27.84
N GLY A 596 -11.91 26.08 27.50
CA GLY A 596 -11.41 25.09 28.45
C GLY A 596 -9.95 24.69 28.24
N SER A 597 -9.21 25.35 27.36
CA SER A 597 -7.84 24.95 27.06
C SER A 597 -6.89 25.13 28.24
N ALA A 598 -6.12 24.08 28.55
CA ALA A 598 -5.12 24.07 29.61
C ALA A 598 -3.70 23.90 29.06
N THR A 599 -3.52 22.99 28.13
CA THR A 599 -2.21 22.68 27.55
C THR A 599 -2.38 22.16 26.13
N PHE A 600 -1.53 22.61 25.23
CA PHE A 600 -1.41 22.11 23.86
C PHE A 600 -0.11 21.33 23.70
N TYR A 601 -0.20 20.14 23.09
CA TYR A 601 0.94 19.32 22.70
C TYR A 601 1.08 19.37 21.19
N ILE A 602 2.09 20.10 20.70
CA ILE A 602 2.35 20.26 19.26
C ILE A 602 3.20 19.10 18.79
N MET A 603 2.65 18.32 17.85
CA MET A 603 3.26 17.12 17.31
C MET A 603 3.78 17.33 15.90
N GLN A 604 4.94 16.75 15.63
CA GLN A 604 5.62 16.83 14.34
C GLN A 604 5.76 15.42 13.73
N LYS A 605 5.37 15.29 12.47
CA LYS A 605 5.60 14.07 11.69
C LYS A 605 7.11 13.91 11.47
N LYS A 606 7.66 12.77 11.79
CA LYS A 606 9.03 12.46 11.40
C LYS A 606 9.05 12.26 9.90
N ILE A 607 9.96 12.94 9.21
CA ILE A 607 10.04 12.94 7.73
C ILE A 607 10.31 11.53 7.17
N THR A 608 10.75 10.61 8.01
CA THR A 608 11.05 9.25 7.62
C THR A 608 10.60 8.27 8.68
N ARG A 609 9.52 7.57 8.42
CA ARG A 609 9.09 6.46 9.24
C ARG A 609 8.93 5.21 8.40
N ILE A 610 9.47 4.15 8.94
CA ILE A 610 9.24 2.81 8.43
C ILE A 610 8.01 2.26 9.18
N PRO A 611 6.90 1.95 8.49
CA PRO A 611 5.75 1.33 9.13
C PRO A 611 6.10 -0.07 9.64
N ALA A 612 5.46 -0.51 10.71
CA ALA A 612 5.61 -1.88 11.18
C ALA A 612 4.75 -2.84 10.34
N CYS A 613 5.29 -4.01 10.05
CA CYS A 613 4.54 -5.08 9.40
C CYS A 613 3.40 -5.55 10.32
N SER A 614 2.18 -5.58 9.81
CA SER A 614 1.00 -6.02 10.57
C SER A 614 1.06 -7.50 10.98
N ARG A 615 1.86 -8.32 10.28
CA ARG A 615 1.98 -9.75 10.57
C ARG A 615 3.07 -10.09 11.59
N CYS A 616 4.23 -9.45 11.52
CA CYS A 616 5.36 -9.81 12.39
C CYS A 616 5.89 -8.67 13.26
N GLY A 617 5.33 -7.45 13.16
CA GLY A 617 5.75 -6.30 13.93
C GLY A 617 7.10 -5.68 13.51
N VAL A 618 7.81 -6.29 12.56
CA VAL A 618 9.07 -5.74 12.05
C VAL A 618 8.80 -4.47 11.27
N GLU A 619 9.64 -3.47 11.41
CA GLU A 619 9.56 -2.25 10.62
C GLU A 619 9.72 -2.60 9.13
N CYS A 620 8.74 -2.18 8.34
CA CYS A 620 8.74 -2.40 6.90
C CYS A 620 9.65 -1.39 6.22
N GLU A 621 10.10 -1.70 5.03
CA GLU A 621 10.81 -0.75 4.17
C GLU A 621 9.87 0.38 3.74
N GLU A 622 10.41 1.55 3.42
CA GLU A 622 9.63 2.71 2.96
C GLU A 622 8.80 2.39 1.71
N GLN A 623 9.32 1.47 0.88
CA GLN A 623 8.65 0.98 -0.33
C GLN A 623 7.87 -0.32 -0.09
N ALA A 624 7.69 -0.74 1.15
CA ALA A 624 6.95 -1.96 1.44
C ALA A 624 5.52 -1.86 0.91
N PRO A 625 4.97 -2.94 0.33
CA PRO A 625 3.61 -2.95 -0.16
C PRO A 625 2.64 -2.57 0.95
N GLN A 626 1.84 -1.56 0.69
CA GLN A 626 0.72 -1.20 1.53
C GLN A 626 -0.53 -1.87 0.99
N LEU A 627 -1.20 -2.64 1.84
CA LEU A 627 -2.48 -3.25 1.50
C LEU A 627 -3.58 -2.21 1.65
N LEU A 628 -4.11 -1.69 0.57
CA LEU A 628 -5.14 -0.64 0.63
C LEU A 628 -6.48 -1.15 1.14
N LEU A 629 -6.80 -2.41 0.93
CA LEU A 629 -8.06 -3.01 1.41
C LEU A 629 -8.05 -3.23 2.92
N THR A 630 -6.92 -3.62 3.52
CA THR A 630 -6.76 -3.80 4.96
C THR A 630 -6.01 -2.66 5.62
N GLU A 631 -5.44 -1.75 4.82
CA GLU A 631 -4.60 -0.64 5.26
C GLU A 631 -3.36 -1.08 6.04
N ASP A 632 -2.95 -2.32 5.87
CA ASP A 632 -1.79 -2.89 6.55
C ASP A 632 -0.53 -2.72 5.71
N TYR A 633 0.61 -2.58 6.38
CA TYR A 633 1.91 -2.76 5.77
C TYR A 633 2.38 -4.19 5.98
N ILE A 634 2.91 -4.80 4.94
CA ILE A 634 3.49 -6.13 4.99
C ILE A 634 4.96 -6.02 4.63
N CYS A 635 5.85 -6.44 5.53
CA CYS A 635 7.27 -6.48 5.23
C CYS A 635 7.58 -7.54 4.16
N GLU A 636 8.67 -7.36 3.46
CA GLU A 636 9.10 -8.28 2.41
C GLU A 636 9.21 -9.74 2.89
N LYS A 637 9.63 -9.95 4.14
CA LYS A 637 9.70 -11.28 4.76
C LYS A 637 8.34 -11.96 4.93
N CYS A 638 7.29 -11.19 5.17
CA CYS A 638 5.91 -11.69 5.31
C CYS A 638 5.13 -11.60 4.00
N THR A 639 5.65 -10.87 3.03
CA THR A 639 5.15 -10.89 1.66
C THR A 639 5.51 -12.23 1.06
N PRO A 640 4.53 -13.06 0.69
CA PRO A 640 4.84 -14.20 -0.17
C PRO A 640 5.57 -13.63 -1.37
N ALA A 641 6.70 -14.16 -1.76
CA ALA A 641 7.58 -13.61 -2.78
C ALA A 641 6.92 -13.47 -4.16
N LEU A 642 5.57 -13.04 -4.29
CA LEU A 642 4.99 -13.59 -5.42
C LEU A 642 3.66 -13.28 -5.99
N VAL A 643 3.09 -12.22 -5.64
CA VAL A 643 2.10 -11.71 -6.58
C VAL A 643 2.83 -10.74 -7.48
N ARG A 644 3.53 -11.30 -8.43
CA ARG A 644 4.17 -10.51 -9.46
C ARG A 644 3.09 -9.90 -10.35
N ARG A 645 3.31 -8.67 -10.79
CA ARG A 645 2.51 -8.01 -11.82
C ARG A 645 2.26 -8.97 -13.00
N SER A 646 3.26 -9.78 -13.37
CA SER A 646 3.14 -10.81 -14.40
C SER A 646 2.07 -11.87 -14.11
N THR A 647 1.90 -12.32 -12.85
CA THR A 647 0.86 -13.30 -12.51
C THR A 647 -0.53 -12.69 -12.65
N PHE A 648 -0.70 -11.45 -12.20
CA PHE A 648 -1.96 -10.72 -12.37
C PHE A 648 -2.24 -10.43 -13.85
N GLN A 649 -1.25 -9.98 -14.60
CA GLN A 649 -1.36 -9.77 -16.04
C GLN A 649 -1.72 -11.06 -16.77
N THR A 650 -1.09 -12.19 -16.39
CA THR A 650 -1.45 -13.53 -16.92
C THR A 650 -2.91 -13.88 -16.64
N LEU A 651 -3.39 -13.59 -15.42
CA LEU A 651 -4.79 -13.78 -15.05
C LEU A 651 -5.73 -12.90 -15.90
N MET A 652 -5.31 -11.67 -16.18
CA MET A 652 -6.09 -10.70 -16.95
C MET A 652 -6.01 -10.92 -18.47
N GLY A 653 -5.34 -11.93 -18.96
CA GLY A 653 -5.34 -12.30 -20.38
C GLY A 653 -4.26 -11.59 -21.21
N ALA A 654 -3.18 -11.17 -20.59
CA ALA A 654 -2.02 -10.56 -21.27
C ALA A 654 -1.00 -11.59 -21.76
#